data_675079f3fd74c3b15d18c19841de0b34
#
_entry.id   675079f3fd74c3b15d18c19841de0b34
#
_cell.length_a   1.000
_cell.length_b   1.000
_cell.length_c   1.000
_cell.angle_alpha   90.00
_cell.angle_beta   90.00
_cell.angle_gamma   90.00
#
_symmetry.space_group_name_H-M   'P 1'
#
loop_
_entity.id
_entity.type
_entity.pdbx_description
1 polymer ?
#
loop_
_entity_poly.entity_id
_entity_poly.type
_entity_poly.pdbx_seq_one_letter_code
_entity_poly.pdbx_strand_id
1 'polypeptide(L)'
;MSTIIQEVTERTVQRGSLLYSENDVVNEIVVIKEGHLLAMGKSGKVELKKGSVIGLIEGMHGRYIRNYIADMDTVLQVYPLYKLTFVEQFESLPLDRVQMGNLVDSIVEQVLMFIGKYSAKKAHVDRFHNYIGECIQMYTKLCNAYGMPQKSINRLQQIQQFEPESPYQEEYVKYFEQLMAMPKEAKKPFFAASLYMSKLMLQQAITLMEDLEDMMEDANVYVQNHQNFIVGEEPDTLFALFEDLILQLSRKKSNITVLQKKTEEILNFAGTFESIDRGVIRQTRENFANKLELYNNLADGDLGESSDVEMEAFGEYTDAQLQLVRTQTENAAERIIAYAGLSEDKNDLLRKHLTEYGNLQDKMATTDEVRRMRKKLTELFYDYYEAIFFKYHNSSDKNELIEMFLDYGFMDDKLVPEKMIADLYFLKFDGYEGNYPIFTMREWLEAIYDGREEPSRNEFELDYEGNLREMKKTQKITPEEEKAYREDQKGKVSFELRNMLSSANRLTQGQILTFCPVLHAEEDEDSPAKLLLQKVKLAETLDKLVEVDFSCFYRQIVFWDTDHGIKKELIDKKVYPNLILMPNVGVNGVMWQEVAGPRKDTPARFAFPMFTREDLTKMAIPVLGQYRWEICRNIQGVYWNDLQEKSLTSEYFDYAQFYKKNRELTTQAKDRIKQQLVKAKNSFKNMFVQDYTEWVLYESNGSSRLNKVSREIIAAYCPFSVEYRNKLAQNPSYTAGIERYERIRRDKKKRADSMENTLIKNKGTITEELQDYFNYLDM
;
A
#
# COMPACT_ATOMS: atom_id res chain seq x y z
N MET A 1 19.20 29.85 -46.90
CA MET A 1 19.02 30.03 -45.46
C MET A 1 20.41 30.04 -44.85
N SER A 2 20.87 31.20 -44.35
CA SER A 2 22.16 31.29 -43.68
C SER A 2 22.07 30.52 -42.35
N THR A 3 22.90 29.51 -42.22
CA THR A 3 23.06 28.75 -40.97
C THR A 3 23.60 29.73 -39.93
N ILE A 4 22.77 30.12 -38.98
CA ILE A 4 23.22 30.90 -37.81
C ILE A 4 24.05 29.92 -37.00
N ILE A 5 25.37 30.10 -37.00
CA ILE A 5 26.29 29.34 -36.15
C ILE A 5 26.09 29.92 -34.74
N GLN A 6 25.48 29.15 -33.85
CA GLN A 6 25.38 29.52 -32.46
C GLN A 6 26.77 29.45 -31.82
N GLU A 7 27.29 30.57 -31.37
CA GLU A 7 28.51 30.61 -30.56
C GLU A 7 28.14 30.10 -29.14
N VAL A 8 28.48 28.84 -28.90
CA VAL A 8 28.37 28.22 -27.59
C VAL A 8 29.56 28.70 -26.75
N THR A 9 29.28 29.29 -25.60
CA THR A 9 30.31 29.76 -24.67
C THR A 9 30.30 28.96 -23.38
N GLU A 10 31.47 28.87 -22.74
CA GLU A 10 31.59 28.32 -21.39
C GLU A 10 31.64 29.46 -20.37
N ARG A 11 30.89 29.29 -19.27
CA ARG A 11 30.88 30.23 -18.15
C ARG A 11 31.12 29.44 -16.86
N THR A 12 32.09 29.90 -16.07
CA THR A 12 32.29 29.38 -14.72
C THR A 12 31.61 30.29 -13.71
N VAL A 13 30.81 29.70 -12.81
CA VAL A 13 30.10 30.40 -11.73
C VAL A 13 30.66 29.92 -10.41
N GLN A 14 31.07 30.87 -9.55
CA GLN A 14 31.64 30.55 -8.23
C GLN A 14 30.53 30.14 -7.24
N ARG A 15 30.90 29.33 -6.28
CA ARG A 15 30.00 28.93 -5.17
C ARG A 15 29.37 30.15 -4.51
N GLY A 16 28.07 30.06 -4.25
CA GLY A 16 27.27 31.11 -3.59
C GLY A 16 26.79 32.20 -4.53
N SER A 17 27.20 32.21 -5.80
CA SER A 17 26.75 33.20 -6.78
C SER A 17 25.33 32.92 -7.25
N LEU A 18 24.49 33.94 -7.27
CA LEU A 18 23.17 33.93 -7.90
C LEU A 18 23.36 34.04 -9.43
N LEU A 19 22.89 33.05 -10.16
CA LEU A 19 22.98 33.00 -11.62
C LEU A 19 21.81 33.73 -12.27
N TYR A 20 20.60 33.44 -11.85
CA TYR A 20 19.34 34.08 -12.26
C TYR A 20 18.42 34.27 -11.09
N SER A 21 17.68 35.39 -11.09
CA SER A 21 16.60 35.63 -10.12
C SER A 21 15.25 35.24 -10.71
N GLU A 22 14.34 34.86 -9.81
CA GLU A 22 12.93 34.72 -10.16
C GLU A 22 12.41 36.00 -10.82
N ASN A 23 11.63 35.87 -11.90
CA ASN A 23 11.10 36.93 -12.76
C ASN A 23 12.13 37.63 -13.69
N ASP A 24 13.42 37.29 -13.66
CA ASP A 24 14.37 37.74 -14.67
C ASP A 24 13.96 37.24 -16.06
N VAL A 25 14.25 38.03 -17.10
CA VAL A 25 13.96 37.66 -18.48
C VAL A 25 14.89 36.53 -18.92
N VAL A 26 14.35 35.48 -19.52
CA VAL A 26 15.14 34.38 -20.09
C VAL A 26 15.80 34.84 -21.39
N ASN A 27 17.12 34.99 -21.36
CA ASN A 27 17.93 35.45 -22.51
C ASN A 27 18.87 34.37 -23.05
N GLU A 28 19.01 33.24 -22.36
CA GLU A 28 19.93 32.19 -22.71
C GLU A 28 19.45 30.84 -22.19
N ILE A 29 19.87 29.76 -22.84
CA ILE A 29 19.70 28.39 -22.38
C ILE A 29 21.05 27.93 -21.81
N VAL A 30 21.04 27.32 -20.66
CA VAL A 30 22.25 26.89 -19.96
C VAL A 30 22.19 25.41 -19.65
N VAL A 31 23.29 24.70 -19.94
CA VAL A 31 23.48 23.29 -19.58
C VAL A 31 24.61 23.18 -18.56
N ILE A 32 24.38 22.48 -17.47
CA ILE A 32 25.42 22.25 -16.45
C ILE A 32 26.39 21.20 -16.98
N LYS A 33 27.65 21.62 -17.22
CA LYS A 33 28.74 20.77 -17.72
C LYS A 33 29.47 20.06 -16.58
N GLU A 34 29.74 20.78 -15.49
CA GLU A 34 30.38 20.29 -14.28
C GLU A 34 29.85 21.08 -13.08
N GLY A 35 29.75 20.41 -11.92
CA GLY A 35 29.17 20.98 -10.70
C GLY A 35 27.67 20.81 -10.61
N HIS A 36 27.02 21.62 -9.76
CA HIS A 36 25.56 21.66 -9.60
C HIS A 36 25.07 23.03 -9.14
N LEU A 37 23.79 23.29 -9.40
CA LEU A 37 23.08 24.51 -9.00
C LEU A 37 21.89 24.15 -8.13
N LEU A 38 21.51 25.06 -7.25
CA LEU A 38 20.26 25.00 -6.49
C LEU A 38 19.23 25.90 -7.17
N ALA A 39 18.11 25.32 -7.57
CA ALA A 39 16.93 26.06 -7.97
C ALA A 39 16.05 26.28 -6.74
N MET A 40 15.89 27.54 -6.34
CA MET A 40 15.15 27.97 -5.15
C MET A 40 13.82 28.55 -5.58
N GLY A 41 12.74 27.84 -5.36
CA GLY A 41 11.35 28.27 -5.62
C GLY A 41 10.55 28.48 -4.33
N LYS A 42 9.27 28.76 -4.48
CA LYS A 42 8.33 28.95 -3.36
C LYS A 42 8.24 27.70 -2.46
N SER A 43 8.36 26.53 -3.04
CA SER A 43 8.25 25.23 -2.38
C SER A 43 9.56 24.69 -1.78
N GLY A 44 10.63 25.44 -1.85
CA GLY A 44 11.95 25.05 -1.35
C GLY A 44 13.01 24.90 -2.44
N LYS A 45 14.07 24.13 -2.16
CA LYS A 45 15.24 23.98 -3.04
C LYS A 45 15.22 22.67 -3.83
N VAL A 46 15.73 22.76 -5.08
CA VAL A 46 15.94 21.61 -5.97
C VAL A 46 17.39 21.63 -6.43
N GLU A 47 18.09 20.51 -6.33
CA GLU A 47 19.45 20.36 -6.83
C GLU A 47 19.44 19.97 -8.31
N LEU A 48 20.07 20.79 -9.15
CA LEU A 48 20.26 20.55 -10.56
C LEU A 48 21.71 20.11 -10.81
N LYS A 49 21.88 18.91 -11.34
CA LYS A 49 23.18 18.24 -11.52
C LYS A 49 23.70 18.39 -12.94
N LYS A 50 24.91 17.89 -13.18
CA LYS A 50 25.50 17.79 -14.51
C LYS A 50 24.50 17.23 -15.54
N GLY A 51 24.34 17.93 -16.64
CA GLY A 51 23.39 17.64 -17.73
C GLY A 51 22.03 18.32 -17.56
N SER A 52 21.71 18.90 -16.39
CA SER A 52 20.48 19.68 -16.22
C SER A 52 20.50 20.94 -17.08
N VAL A 53 19.31 21.33 -17.56
CA VAL A 53 19.09 22.45 -18.47
C VAL A 53 18.26 23.51 -17.77
N ILE A 54 18.67 24.77 -17.90
CA ILE A 54 17.99 25.93 -17.32
C ILE A 54 17.66 26.91 -18.45
N GLY A 55 16.56 27.61 -18.35
CA GLY A 55 16.10 28.60 -19.30
C GLY A 55 15.37 28.04 -20.51
N LEU A 56 15.33 26.70 -20.70
CA LEU A 56 14.64 26.11 -21.84
C LEU A 56 13.13 25.93 -21.56
N ILE A 57 12.76 25.47 -20.41
CA ILE A 57 11.36 25.30 -19.99
C ILE A 57 10.76 26.67 -19.71
N GLU A 58 11.45 27.49 -18.91
CA GLU A 58 11.03 28.82 -18.49
C GLU A 58 10.92 29.79 -19.67
N GLY A 59 11.65 29.54 -20.74
CA GLY A 59 11.58 30.35 -21.97
C GLY A 59 10.20 30.35 -22.61
N MET A 60 9.36 29.39 -22.33
CA MET A 60 7.94 29.36 -22.76
C MET A 60 7.15 30.53 -22.16
N HIS A 61 7.47 30.95 -20.92
CA HIS A 61 6.91 32.13 -20.26
C HIS A 61 7.78 33.37 -20.36
N GLY A 62 9.03 33.24 -20.86
CA GLY A 62 9.98 34.31 -21.05
C GLY A 62 10.60 34.82 -19.75
N ARG A 63 10.33 34.19 -18.60
CA ARG A 63 10.88 34.57 -17.30
C ARG A 63 11.26 33.33 -16.49
N TYR A 64 12.34 33.47 -15.70
CA TYR A 64 12.70 32.42 -14.75
C TYR A 64 11.66 32.35 -13.63
N ILE A 65 11.25 31.15 -13.30
CA ILE A 65 10.25 30.87 -12.24
C ILE A 65 10.90 30.60 -10.87
N ARG A 66 12.24 30.63 -10.80
CA ARG A 66 13.03 30.36 -9.59
C ARG A 66 14.31 31.13 -9.56
N ASN A 67 14.93 31.23 -8.37
CA ASN A 67 16.29 31.69 -8.21
C ASN A 67 17.25 30.51 -8.43
N TYR A 68 18.32 30.72 -9.21
CA TYR A 68 19.33 29.69 -9.48
C TYR A 68 20.67 30.12 -8.86
N ILE A 69 21.16 29.36 -7.89
CA ILE A 69 22.33 29.64 -7.07
C ILE A 69 23.36 28.53 -7.23
N ALA A 70 24.64 28.88 -7.41
CA ALA A 70 25.70 27.89 -7.44
C ALA A 70 26.03 27.39 -6.03
N ASP A 71 25.80 26.10 -5.76
CA ASP A 71 26.16 25.47 -4.47
C ASP A 71 27.64 25.08 -4.40
N MET A 72 28.27 24.91 -5.55
CA MET A 72 29.71 24.76 -5.73
C MET A 72 30.16 25.46 -7.01
N ASP A 73 31.49 25.54 -7.22
CA ASP A 73 32.02 26.08 -8.47
C ASP A 73 31.49 25.22 -9.62
N THR A 74 30.79 25.87 -10.55
CA THR A 74 30.00 25.19 -11.58
C THR A 74 30.38 25.73 -12.97
N VAL A 75 30.63 24.80 -13.89
CA VAL A 75 30.93 25.13 -15.31
C VAL A 75 29.66 24.94 -16.12
N LEU A 76 29.27 25.97 -16.81
CA LEU A 76 28.05 26.07 -17.60
C LEU A 76 28.37 26.17 -19.09
N GLN A 77 27.60 25.48 -19.91
CA GLN A 77 27.59 25.65 -21.36
C GLN A 77 26.41 26.55 -21.71
N VAL A 78 26.65 27.69 -22.30
CA VAL A 78 25.67 28.76 -22.54
C VAL A 78 25.32 28.84 -24.01
N TYR A 79 24.04 28.79 -24.32
CA TYR A 79 23.46 28.97 -25.65
C TYR A 79 22.62 30.25 -25.65
N PRO A 80 23.11 31.35 -26.23
CA PRO A 80 22.37 32.61 -26.29
C PRO A 80 21.12 32.46 -27.16
N LEU A 81 20.03 33.13 -26.77
CA LEU A 81 18.81 33.20 -27.55
C LEU A 81 18.92 34.21 -28.67
N TYR A 82 18.50 33.78 -29.88
CA TYR A 82 18.44 34.64 -31.05
C TYR A 82 16.97 35.08 -31.32
N LYS A 83 16.74 35.84 -32.41
CA LYS A 83 15.42 36.34 -32.80
C LYS A 83 14.45 35.26 -33.32
N LEU A 84 14.50 34.06 -32.76
CA LEU A 84 13.59 32.94 -33.06
C LEU A 84 12.59 32.78 -31.93
N THR A 85 11.46 32.14 -32.22
CA THR A 85 10.60 31.65 -31.16
C THR A 85 11.35 30.59 -30.33
N PHE A 86 11.00 30.44 -29.08
CA PHE A 86 11.67 29.51 -28.18
C PHE A 86 11.66 28.07 -28.72
N VAL A 87 10.57 27.67 -29.35
CA VAL A 87 10.41 26.35 -29.96
C VAL A 87 11.33 26.18 -31.17
N GLU A 88 11.43 27.19 -32.04
CA GLU A 88 12.35 27.17 -33.18
C GLU A 88 13.81 27.15 -32.72
N GLN A 89 14.12 27.86 -31.64
CA GLN A 89 15.46 27.87 -31.02
C GLN A 89 15.80 26.45 -30.49
N PHE A 90 14.88 25.81 -29.79
CA PHE A 90 15.04 24.43 -29.29
C PHE A 90 15.34 23.44 -30.41
N GLU A 91 14.61 23.50 -31.51
CA GLU A 91 14.81 22.62 -32.67
C GLU A 91 16.07 22.92 -33.46
N SER A 92 16.52 24.18 -33.43
CA SER A 92 17.73 24.62 -34.15
C SER A 92 19.04 24.42 -33.38
N LEU A 93 18.98 23.94 -32.13
CA LEU A 93 20.18 23.63 -31.35
C LEU A 93 21.09 22.65 -32.11
N PRO A 94 22.40 22.92 -32.20
CA PRO A 94 23.34 22.11 -32.96
C PRO A 94 23.72 20.81 -32.23
N LEU A 95 22.72 20.03 -31.90
CA LEU A 95 22.84 18.77 -31.14
C LEU A 95 22.64 17.57 -32.09
N ASP A 96 23.45 16.55 -31.91
CA ASP A 96 23.23 15.26 -32.55
C ASP A 96 22.00 14.53 -31.96
N ARG A 97 21.71 13.33 -32.45
CA ARG A 97 20.54 12.55 -31.97
C ARG A 97 20.62 12.15 -30.48
N VAL A 98 21.83 11.80 -30.05
CA VAL A 98 22.05 11.36 -28.66
C VAL A 98 22.05 12.56 -27.70
N GLN A 99 22.70 13.67 -28.12
CA GLN A 99 22.73 14.92 -27.36
C GLN A 99 21.31 15.50 -27.20
N MET A 100 20.50 15.51 -28.25
CA MET A 100 19.10 15.93 -28.17
C MET A 100 18.29 14.98 -27.27
N GLY A 101 18.54 13.68 -27.36
CA GLY A 101 17.92 12.69 -26.43
C GLY A 101 18.26 12.97 -24.97
N ASN A 102 19.53 13.27 -24.67
CA ASN A 102 19.96 13.63 -23.30
C ASN A 102 19.32 14.94 -22.83
N LEU A 103 19.17 15.93 -23.70
CA LEU A 103 18.51 17.19 -23.38
C LEU A 103 17.04 16.97 -23.02
N VAL A 104 16.33 16.20 -23.82
CA VAL A 104 14.93 15.83 -23.55
C VAL A 104 14.82 15.03 -22.25
N ASP A 105 15.71 14.05 -22.03
CA ASP A 105 15.76 13.29 -20.78
C ASP A 105 15.94 14.22 -19.57
N SER A 106 16.85 15.20 -19.66
CA SER A 106 17.07 16.16 -18.58
C SER A 106 15.83 17.00 -18.27
N ILE A 107 15.07 17.42 -19.29
CA ILE A 107 13.80 18.14 -19.09
C ILE A 107 12.80 17.22 -18.36
N VAL A 108 12.65 16.00 -18.84
CA VAL A 108 11.72 15.02 -18.28
C VAL A 108 12.11 14.66 -16.83
N GLU A 109 13.40 14.45 -16.56
CA GLU A 109 13.93 14.21 -15.21
C GLU A 109 13.60 15.35 -14.25
N GLN A 110 13.74 16.60 -14.68
CA GLN A 110 13.36 17.75 -13.85
C GLN A 110 11.87 17.73 -13.50
N VAL A 111 11.00 17.50 -14.49
CA VAL A 111 9.54 17.42 -14.26
C VAL A 111 9.19 16.27 -13.30
N LEU A 112 9.74 15.08 -13.55
CA LEU A 112 9.48 13.90 -12.71
C LEU A 112 10.01 14.09 -11.27
N MET A 113 11.12 14.79 -11.10
CA MET A 113 11.65 15.15 -9.79
C MET A 113 10.69 16.07 -9.01
N PHE A 114 10.05 17.04 -9.68
CA PHE A 114 9.04 17.91 -9.05
C PHE A 114 7.80 17.12 -8.65
N ILE A 115 7.36 16.19 -9.50
CA ILE A 115 6.26 15.27 -9.17
C ILE A 115 6.60 14.45 -7.91
N GLY A 116 7.82 13.91 -7.83
CA GLY A 116 8.30 13.17 -6.68
C GLY A 116 8.30 14.01 -5.39
N LYS A 117 8.77 15.27 -5.49
CA LYS A 117 8.77 16.21 -4.35
C LYS A 117 7.36 16.56 -3.88
N TYR A 118 6.45 16.84 -4.79
CA TYR A 118 5.06 17.09 -4.44
C TYR A 118 4.43 15.87 -3.78
N SER A 119 4.67 14.68 -4.35
CA SER A 119 4.14 13.43 -3.78
C SER A 119 4.64 13.19 -2.35
N ALA A 120 5.94 13.41 -2.09
CA ALA A 120 6.52 13.31 -0.76
C ALA A 120 5.93 14.35 0.19
N LYS A 121 5.78 15.61 -0.25
CA LYS A 121 5.20 16.68 0.56
C LYS A 121 3.73 16.43 0.87
N LYS A 122 2.96 15.99 -0.12
CA LYS A 122 1.56 15.62 0.06
C LYS A 122 1.42 14.48 1.08
N ALA A 123 2.23 13.43 0.94
CA ALA A 123 2.23 12.32 1.90
C ALA A 123 2.57 12.78 3.32
N HIS A 124 3.52 13.73 3.46
CA HIS A 124 3.86 14.32 4.76
C HIS A 124 2.69 15.12 5.35
N VAL A 125 1.98 15.90 4.54
CA VAL A 125 0.80 16.65 4.98
C VAL A 125 -0.40 15.74 5.26
N ASP A 126 -0.60 14.69 4.48
CA ASP A 126 -1.61 13.65 4.78
C ASP A 126 -1.31 12.96 6.12
N ARG A 127 -0.03 12.71 6.43
CA ARG A 127 0.41 12.20 7.75
C ARG A 127 0.09 13.20 8.88
N PHE A 128 0.17 14.51 8.65
CA PHE A 128 -0.23 15.52 9.63
C PHE A 128 -1.69 15.34 10.06
N HIS A 129 -2.60 15.21 9.11
CA HIS A 129 -4.02 14.99 9.39
C HIS A 129 -4.26 13.66 10.11
N ASN A 130 -3.65 12.57 9.64
CA ASN A 130 -3.82 11.25 10.23
C ASN A 130 -3.29 11.20 11.67
N TYR A 131 -2.12 11.79 11.93
CA TYR A 131 -1.52 11.86 13.27
C TYR A 131 -2.41 12.58 14.28
N ILE A 132 -3.05 13.68 13.87
CA ILE A 132 -4.02 14.37 14.72
C ILE A 132 -5.18 13.41 15.07
N GLY A 133 -5.71 12.69 14.10
CA GLY A 133 -6.78 11.71 14.32
C GLY A 133 -6.37 10.60 15.30
N GLU A 134 -5.17 10.04 15.14
CA GLU A 134 -4.61 9.02 16.03
C GLU A 134 -4.44 9.53 17.47
N CYS A 135 -3.90 10.75 17.61
CA CYS A 135 -3.77 11.36 18.94
C CYS A 135 -5.11 11.65 19.62
N ILE A 136 -6.13 12.05 18.85
CA ILE A 136 -7.50 12.23 19.38
C ILE A 136 -8.06 10.90 19.88
N GLN A 137 -7.91 9.82 19.10
CA GLN A 137 -8.35 8.50 19.53
C GLN A 137 -7.64 8.01 20.77
N MET A 138 -6.31 8.21 20.84
CA MET A 138 -5.50 7.89 22.02
C MET A 138 -5.96 8.69 23.24
N TYR A 139 -6.13 10.00 23.10
CA TYR A 139 -6.61 10.86 24.18
C TYR A 139 -7.97 10.37 24.73
N THR A 140 -8.90 10.07 23.84
CA THR A 140 -10.22 9.54 24.20
C THR A 140 -10.13 8.21 24.96
N LYS A 141 -9.29 7.27 24.47
CA LYS A 141 -9.06 5.98 25.13
C LYS A 141 -8.45 6.17 26.52
N LEU A 142 -7.47 7.05 26.66
CA LEU A 142 -6.82 7.33 27.95
C LEU A 142 -7.79 7.98 28.94
N CYS A 143 -8.58 8.97 28.54
CA CYS A 143 -9.60 9.54 29.40
C CYS A 143 -10.58 8.48 29.91
N ASN A 144 -11.04 7.57 29.05
CA ASN A 144 -11.93 6.49 29.43
C ASN A 144 -11.26 5.50 30.38
N ALA A 145 -10.02 5.08 30.10
CA ALA A 145 -9.27 4.12 30.92
C ALA A 145 -9.00 4.63 32.34
N TYR A 146 -8.70 5.93 32.49
CA TYR A 146 -8.42 6.55 33.78
C TYR A 146 -9.66 7.20 34.43
N GLY A 147 -10.85 7.06 33.85
CA GLY A 147 -12.07 7.69 34.37
C GLY A 147 -11.99 9.22 34.43
N MET A 148 -11.32 9.84 33.44
CA MET A 148 -11.14 11.28 33.35
C MET A 148 -12.18 11.92 32.44
N PRO A 149 -12.67 13.13 32.79
CA PRO A 149 -13.57 13.87 31.90
C PRO A 149 -12.82 14.26 30.62
N GLN A 150 -13.40 13.98 29.47
CA GLN A 150 -12.88 14.44 28.19
C GLN A 150 -13.14 15.91 27.99
N LYS A 151 -12.11 16.66 27.60
CA LYS A 151 -12.29 18.03 27.09
C LYS A 151 -12.84 18.01 25.68
N SER A 152 -13.36 19.14 25.22
CA SER A 152 -13.86 19.28 23.85
C SER A 152 -12.73 19.08 22.83
N ILE A 153 -12.98 18.21 21.86
CA ILE A 153 -12.09 17.95 20.73
C ILE A 153 -12.74 18.34 19.39
N ASN A 154 -13.89 19.01 19.44
CA ASN A 154 -14.70 19.32 18.24
C ASN A 154 -13.91 20.11 17.20
N ARG A 155 -13.08 21.05 17.63
CA ARG A 155 -12.23 21.86 16.75
C ARG A 155 -11.22 20.99 15.99
N LEU A 156 -10.53 20.07 16.68
CA LEU A 156 -9.57 19.15 16.07
C LEU A 156 -10.24 18.16 15.10
N GLN A 157 -11.46 17.73 15.39
CA GLN A 157 -12.24 16.85 14.51
C GLN A 157 -12.74 17.52 13.23
N GLN A 158 -12.77 18.84 13.18
CA GLN A 158 -13.18 19.61 12.00
C GLN A 158 -12.06 19.79 10.98
N ILE A 159 -10.82 19.45 11.32
CA ILE A 159 -9.69 19.54 10.37
C ILE A 159 -9.92 18.56 9.24
N GLN A 160 -10.07 19.09 8.04
CA GLN A 160 -10.23 18.28 6.82
C GLN A 160 -8.88 17.83 6.28
N GLN A 161 -8.88 16.73 5.56
CA GLN A 161 -7.68 16.28 4.85
C GLN A 161 -7.28 17.32 3.79
N PHE A 162 -5.98 17.48 3.57
CA PHE A 162 -5.48 18.41 2.55
C PHE A 162 -5.88 17.98 1.15
N GLU A 163 -6.57 18.86 0.44
CA GLU A 163 -6.90 18.73 -0.98
C GLU A 163 -6.43 20.02 -1.70
N PRO A 164 -5.53 19.94 -2.68
CA PRO A 164 -5.07 21.09 -3.43
C PRO A 164 -6.21 21.67 -4.28
N GLU A 165 -6.23 23.00 -4.45
CA GLU A 165 -7.28 23.69 -5.20
C GLU A 165 -7.31 23.29 -6.69
N SER A 166 -6.14 23.05 -7.28
CA SER A 166 -5.98 22.67 -8.68
C SER A 166 -5.10 21.44 -8.84
N PRO A 167 -5.64 20.22 -8.70
CA PRO A 167 -4.84 19.01 -8.87
C PRO A 167 -4.36 18.88 -10.31
N TYR A 168 -3.06 18.59 -10.53
CA TYR A 168 -2.51 18.35 -11.85
C TYR A 168 -3.12 17.10 -12.51
N GLN A 169 -3.13 17.09 -13.86
CA GLN A 169 -3.69 15.96 -14.60
C GLN A 169 -2.65 14.83 -14.70
N GLU A 170 -3.02 13.63 -14.25
CA GLU A 170 -2.17 12.42 -14.33
C GLU A 170 -1.74 12.09 -15.77
N GLU A 171 -2.48 12.53 -16.78
CA GLU A 171 -2.12 12.37 -18.18
C GLU A 171 -0.77 13.03 -18.52
N TYR A 172 -0.44 14.15 -17.89
CA TYR A 172 0.85 14.83 -18.10
C TYR A 172 2.00 14.00 -17.53
N VAL A 173 1.81 13.40 -16.35
CA VAL A 173 2.81 12.50 -15.77
C VAL A 173 3.11 11.34 -16.72
N LYS A 174 2.06 10.66 -17.20
CA LYS A 174 2.20 9.56 -18.15
C LYS A 174 2.87 9.95 -19.47
N TYR A 175 2.60 11.15 -19.93
CA TYR A 175 3.27 11.68 -21.12
C TYR A 175 4.79 11.78 -20.89
N PHE A 176 5.23 12.35 -19.78
CA PHE A 176 6.65 12.48 -19.46
C PHE A 176 7.31 11.12 -19.18
N GLU A 177 6.62 10.19 -18.51
CA GLU A 177 7.10 8.81 -18.37
C GLU A 177 7.30 8.10 -19.72
N GLN A 178 6.39 8.29 -20.66
CA GLN A 178 6.52 7.74 -22.01
C GLN A 178 7.69 8.37 -22.78
N LEU A 179 7.89 9.68 -22.65
CA LEU A 179 9.05 10.34 -23.24
C LEU A 179 10.36 9.84 -22.62
N MET A 180 10.40 9.58 -21.31
CA MET A 180 11.57 8.99 -20.65
C MET A 180 11.86 7.59 -21.18
N ALA A 181 10.86 6.77 -21.37
CA ALA A 181 10.98 5.40 -21.86
C ALA A 181 11.39 5.31 -23.35
N MET A 182 11.25 6.40 -24.11
CA MET A 182 11.60 6.42 -25.52
C MET A 182 13.14 6.35 -25.73
N PRO A 183 13.65 5.55 -26.69
CA PRO A 183 15.07 5.51 -27.01
C PRO A 183 15.63 6.91 -27.35
N LYS A 184 16.82 7.23 -26.87
CA LYS A 184 17.43 8.58 -27.03
C LYS A 184 17.53 8.99 -28.49
N GLU A 185 17.92 8.08 -29.35
CA GLU A 185 18.09 8.33 -30.80
C GLU A 185 16.76 8.59 -31.52
N ALA A 186 15.64 8.14 -30.93
CA ALA A 186 14.31 8.35 -31.48
C ALA A 186 13.70 9.72 -31.11
N LYS A 187 14.18 10.36 -30.05
CA LYS A 187 13.61 11.62 -29.55
C LYS A 187 13.78 12.77 -30.57
N LYS A 188 14.97 12.94 -31.13
CA LYS A 188 15.19 14.00 -32.12
C LYS A 188 14.26 13.89 -33.35
N PRO A 189 14.13 12.74 -34.02
CA PRO A 189 13.18 12.64 -35.14
C PRO A 189 11.72 12.74 -34.69
N PHE A 190 11.38 12.31 -33.47
CA PHE A 190 10.02 12.46 -32.92
C PHE A 190 9.62 13.93 -32.81
N PHE A 191 10.47 14.77 -32.22
CA PHE A 191 10.20 16.22 -32.09
C PHE A 191 10.32 16.97 -33.41
N ALA A 192 11.27 16.61 -34.29
CA ALA A 192 11.43 17.19 -35.61
C ALA A 192 10.25 16.88 -36.56
N ALA A 193 9.37 15.95 -36.21
CA ALA A 193 8.18 15.64 -37.01
C ALA A 193 7.17 16.82 -37.05
N SER A 194 7.14 17.66 -36.00
CA SER A 194 6.28 18.83 -35.93
C SER A 194 6.72 19.80 -34.82
N LEU A 195 6.83 21.07 -35.12
CA LEU A 195 7.00 22.15 -34.14
C LEU A 195 5.96 22.11 -33.00
N TYR A 196 4.77 21.59 -33.30
CA TYR A 196 3.72 21.40 -32.30
C TYR A 196 4.13 20.43 -31.20
N MET A 197 4.88 19.37 -31.49
CA MET A 197 5.32 18.39 -30.50
C MET A 197 6.31 18.99 -29.51
N SER A 198 7.30 19.74 -29.99
CA SER A 198 8.26 20.47 -29.15
C SER A 198 7.57 21.51 -28.29
N LYS A 199 6.65 22.28 -28.88
CA LYS A 199 5.86 23.28 -28.17
C LYS A 199 5.00 22.62 -27.07
N LEU A 200 4.33 21.50 -27.36
CA LEU A 200 3.50 20.78 -26.43
C LEU A 200 4.30 20.30 -25.23
N MET A 201 5.47 19.68 -25.46
CA MET A 201 6.35 19.22 -24.39
C MET A 201 6.78 20.35 -23.46
N LEU A 202 7.32 21.44 -24.01
CA LEU A 202 7.82 22.56 -23.23
C LEU A 202 6.68 23.27 -22.49
N GLN A 203 5.54 23.46 -23.14
CA GLN A 203 4.37 24.09 -22.50
C GLN A 203 3.81 23.24 -21.36
N GLN A 204 3.69 21.93 -21.56
CA GLN A 204 3.23 21.05 -20.49
C GLN A 204 4.25 20.94 -19.35
N ALA A 205 5.55 20.98 -19.65
CA ALA A 205 6.58 20.97 -18.62
C ALA A 205 6.48 22.20 -17.71
N ILE A 206 6.41 23.40 -18.29
CA ILE A 206 6.34 24.63 -17.48
C ILE A 206 5.04 24.71 -16.69
N THR A 207 3.88 24.44 -17.31
CA THR A 207 2.58 24.47 -16.63
C THR A 207 2.54 23.48 -15.47
N LEU A 208 2.99 22.25 -15.70
CA LEU A 208 3.02 21.23 -14.64
C LEU A 208 3.98 21.60 -13.49
N MET A 209 5.12 22.20 -13.81
CA MET A 209 6.06 22.63 -12.77
C MET A 209 5.53 23.79 -11.93
N GLU A 210 4.82 24.75 -12.55
CA GLU A 210 4.14 25.85 -11.84
C GLU A 210 2.98 25.32 -10.98
N ASP A 211 2.11 24.49 -11.53
CA ASP A 211 1.02 23.86 -10.79
C ASP A 211 1.53 23.11 -9.56
N LEU A 212 2.63 22.34 -9.71
CA LEU A 212 3.25 21.59 -8.61
C LEU A 212 3.86 22.51 -7.54
N GLU A 213 4.47 23.64 -7.94
CA GLU A 213 4.96 24.64 -6.98
C GLU A 213 3.82 25.26 -6.18
N ASP A 214 2.74 25.65 -6.84
CA ASP A 214 1.57 26.24 -6.18
C ASP A 214 0.90 25.22 -5.23
N MET A 215 0.75 23.97 -5.65
CA MET A 215 0.21 22.90 -4.79
C MET A 215 1.11 22.60 -3.58
N MET A 216 2.45 22.73 -3.72
CA MET A 216 3.36 22.58 -2.59
C MET A 216 3.29 23.79 -1.63
N GLU A 217 3.03 24.99 -2.16
CA GLU A 217 2.78 26.19 -1.35
C GLU A 217 1.45 26.05 -0.59
N ASP A 218 0.39 25.60 -1.25
CA ASP A 218 -0.91 25.30 -0.61
C ASP A 218 -0.75 24.31 0.55
N ALA A 219 0.09 23.28 0.38
CA ALA A 219 0.41 22.34 1.44
C ALA A 219 1.09 23.01 2.63
N ASN A 220 2.00 23.96 2.40
CA ASN A 220 2.63 24.75 3.48
C ASN A 220 1.60 25.63 4.19
N VAL A 221 0.77 26.33 3.44
CA VAL A 221 -0.30 27.20 3.98
C VAL A 221 -1.29 26.37 4.81
N TYR A 222 -1.64 25.17 4.32
CA TYR A 222 -2.49 24.26 5.10
C TYR A 222 -1.88 23.93 6.46
N VAL A 223 -0.60 23.57 6.53
CA VAL A 223 0.08 23.26 7.81
C VAL A 223 0.17 24.51 8.69
N GLN A 224 0.49 25.69 8.13
CA GLN A 224 0.52 26.96 8.87
C GLN A 224 -0.84 27.30 9.48
N ASN A 225 -1.90 27.15 8.71
CA ASN A 225 -3.27 27.44 9.20
C ASN A 225 -3.71 26.49 10.32
N HIS A 226 -3.13 25.29 10.37
CA HIS A 226 -3.49 24.27 11.36
C HIS A 226 -2.44 24.11 12.49
N GLN A 227 -1.31 24.84 12.47
CA GLN A 227 -0.29 24.71 13.51
C GLN A 227 -0.83 24.98 14.92
N ASN A 228 -1.70 25.99 15.06
CA ASN A 228 -2.31 26.39 16.32
C ASN A 228 -3.29 25.35 16.88
N PHE A 229 -3.68 24.33 16.09
CA PHE A 229 -4.46 23.20 16.58
C PHE A 229 -3.58 22.16 17.29
N ILE A 230 -2.29 22.13 16.97
CA ILE A 230 -1.34 21.19 17.61
C ILE A 230 -0.68 21.83 18.83
N VAL A 231 -0.06 23.02 18.69
CA VAL A 231 0.82 23.65 19.68
C VAL A 231 0.47 25.11 19.99
N GLY A 232 -0.76 25.53 19.74
CA GLY A 232 -1.22 26.88 20.05
C GLY A 232 -1.48 27.10 21.53
N GLU A 233 -1.75 28.38 21.92
CA GLU A 233 -2.01 28.78 23.31
C GLU A 233 -3.40 28.37 23.83
N GLU A 234 -4.31 27.96 22.93
CA GLU A 234 -5.67 27.60 23.29
C GLU A 234 -5.72 26.27 24.07
N PRO A 235 -6.64 26.11 25.03
CA PRO A 235 -6.73 24.95 25.89
C PRO A 235 -7.22 23.68 25.18
N ASP A 236 -7.72 23.79 23.95
CA ASP A 236 -8.21 22.71 23.11
C ASP A 236 -7.24 22.29 21.99
N THR A 237 -5.98 22.73 22.08
CA THR A 237 -4.92 22.23 21.21
C THR A 237 -4.56 20.80 21.56
N LEU A 238 -4.04 20.05 20.60
CA LEU A 238 -3.64 18.66 20.82
C LEU A 238 -2.63 18.54 21.97
N PHE A 239 -1.62 19.44 22.01
CA PHE A 239 -0.64 19.47 23.08
C PHE A 239 -1.27 19.76 24.44
N ALA A 240 -2.13 20.76 24.54
CA ALA A 240 -2.78 21.17 25.79
C ALA A 240 -3.72 20.10 26.35
N LEU A 241 -4.35 19.29 25.49
CA LEU A 241 -5.18 18.16 25.93
C LEU A 241 -4.35 17.10 26.66
N PHE A 242 -3.18 16.75 26.14
CA PHE A 242 -2.29 15.78 26.79
C PHE A 242 -1.60 16.37 28.02
N GLU A 243 -1.21 17.65 28.01
CA GLU A 243 -0.67 18.34 29.18
C GLU A 243 -1.68 18.38 30.33
N ASP A 244 -2.94 18.68 30.04
CA ASP A 244 -4.00 18.68 31.04
C ASP A 244 -4.25 17.30 31.65
N LEU A 245 -4.21 16.25 30.80
CA LEU A 245 -4.34 14.88 31.26
C LEU A 245 -3.18 14.48 32.17
N ILE A 246 -1.94 14.89 31.87
CA ILE A 246 -0.78 14.73 32.73
C ILE A 246 -1.04 15.40 34.10
N LEU A 247 -1.48 16.63 34.09
CA LEU A 247 -1.76 17.37 35.33
C LEU A 247 -2.84 16.69 36.21
N GLN A 248 -3.92 16.22 35.58
CA GLN A 248 -5.00 15.53 36.27
C GLN A 248 -4.54 14.18 36.87
N LEU A 249 -3.74 13.40 36.11
CA LEU A 249 -3.18 12.14 36.61
C LEU A 249 -2.11 12.33 37.68
N SER A 250 -1.26 13.37 37.56
CA SER A 250 -0.30 13.74 38.62
C SER A 250 -1.01 14.02 39.93
N ARG A 251 -2.13 14.74 39.91
CA ARG A 251 -2.97 14.99 41.10
C ARG A 251 -3.57 13.72 41.70
N LYS A 252 -3.81 12.70 40.90
CA LYS A 252 -4.26 11.37 41.35
C LYS A 252 -3.11 10.45 41.75
N LYS A 253 -1.88 10.93 41.69
CA LYS A 253 -0.66 10.16 41.99
C LYS A 253 -0.47 8.93 41.09
N SER A 254 -0.90 9.04 39.84
CA SER A 254 -0.75 8.01 38.82
C SER A 254 0.54 8.19 38.05
N ASN A 255 1.06 7.11 37.46
CA ASN A 255 2.23 7.17 36.58
C ASN A 255 1.93 7.99 35.31
N ILE A 256 2.75 8.99 35.03
CA ILE A 256 2.59 9.94 33.91
C ILE A 256 3.67 9.82 32.83
N THR A 257 4.64 8.91 33.00
CA THR A 257 5.81 8.80 32.11
C THR A 257 5.43 8.60 30.65
N VAL A 258 4.46 7.74 30.36
CA VAL A 258 3.99 7.46 29.01
C VAL A 258 3.37 8.71 28.37
N LEU A 259 2.60 9.48 29.13
CA LEU A 259 2.00 10.71 28.65
C LEU A 259 3.01 11.81 28.43
N GLN A 260 4.04 11.92 29.30
CA GLN A 260 5.15 12.86 29.13
C GLN A 260 5.86 12.59 27.80
N LYS A 261 6.18 11.32 27.52
CA LYS A 261 6.79 10.92 26.25
C LYS A 261 5.89 11.26 25.05
N LYS A 262 4.59 10.97 25.14
CA LYS A 262 3.65 11.28 24.07
C LYS A 262 3.53 12.78 23.80
N THR A 263 3.57 13.60 24.83
CA THR A 263 3.55 15.05 24.71
C THR A 263 4.80 15.58 24.00
N GLU A 264 5.98 15.01 24.31
CA GLU A 264 7.23 15.29 23.59
C GLU A 264 7.16 14.84 22.12
N GLU A 265 6.59 13.67 21.83
CA GLU A 265 6.39 13.18 20.46
C GLU A 265 5.52 14.14 19.64
N ILE A 266 4.49 14.74 20.22
CA ILE A 266 3.65 15.74 19.55
C ILE A 266 4.49 16.96 19.15
N LEU A 267 5.36 17.44 20.03
CA LEU A 267 6.26 18.57 19.73
C LEU A 267 7.31 18.20 18.67
N ASN A 268 7.87 16.99 18.74
CA ASN A 268 8.83 16.52 17.76
C ASN A 268 8.16 16.38 16.39
N PHE A 269 6.97 15.79 16.33
CA PHE A 269 6.20 15.67 15.10
C PHE A 269 5.88 17.04 14.49
N ALA A 270 5.39 17.99 15.28
CA ALA A 270 5.17 19.36 14.81
C ALA A 270 6.46 19.98 14.24
N GLY A 271 7.61 19.71 14.85
CA GLY A 271 8.92 20.19 14.40
C GLY A 271 9.42 19.63 13.07
N THR A 272 8.80 18.56 12.52
CA THR A 272 9.18 18.00 11.22
C THR A 272 8.71 18.87 10.05
N PHE A 273 7.75 19.77 10.24
CA PHE A 273 7.22 20.63 9.19
C PHE A 273 7.98 21.95 9.10
N GLU A 274 8.54 22.25 7.94
CA GLU A 274 9.29 23.49 7.69
C GLU A 274 8.43 24.75 7.83
N SER A 275 7.13 24.64 7.56
CA SER A 275 6.16 25.74 7.61
C SER A 275 5.68 26.08 9.03
N ILE A 276 5.97 25.27 10.04
CA ILE A 276 5.62 25.56 11.43
C ILE A 276 6.68 26.47 12.08
N ASP A 277 6.23 27.46 12.85
CA ASP A 277 7.13 28.35 13.59
C ASP A 277 7.89 27.59 14.68
N ARG A 278 9.18 27.37 14.45
CA ARG A 278 10.09 26.70 15.39
C ARG A 278 10.25 27.47 16.72
N GLY A 279 10.02 28.78 16.73
CA GLY A 279 10.02 29.59 17.94
C GLY A 279 8.90 29.17 18.90
N VAL A 280 7.71 28.97 18.37
CA VAL A 280 6.54 28.49 19.14
C VAL A 280 6.80 27.10 19.72
N ILE A 281 7.31 26.16 18.92
CA ILE A 281 7.62 24.81 19.41
C ILE A 281 8.67 24.84 20.51
N ARG A 282 9.74 25.64 20.35
CA ARG A 282 10.78 25.76 21.36
C ARG A 282 10.23 26.35 22.66
N GLN A 283 9.44 27.44 22.59
CA GLN A 283 8.83 28.06 23.74
C GLN A 283 7.86 27.11 24.47
N THR A 284 7.03 26.37 23.72
CA THR A 284 6.11 25.37 24.29
C THR A 284 6.88 24.26 24.99
N ARG A 285 8.00 23.79 24.42
CA ARG A 285 8.87 22.77 25.04
C ARG A 285 9.53 23.28 26.32
N GLU A 286 10.07 24.51 26.33
CA GLU A 286 10.67 25.13 27.52
C GLU A 286 9.63 25.30 28.63
N ASN A 287 8.43 25.78 28.31
CA ASN A 287 7.33 25.92 29.25
C ASN A 287 6.90 24.57 29.83
N PHE A 288 6.81 23.53 28.99
CA PHE A 288 6.47 22.19 29.45
C PHE A 288 7.55 21.58 30.36
N ALA A 289 8.82 21.72 30.01
CA ALA A 289 9.93 21.25 30.84
C ALA A 289 9.91 21.88 32.23
N ASN A 290 9.63 23.19 32.34
CA ASN A 290 9.49 23.88 33.61
C ASN A 290 8.32 23.38 34.48
N LYS A 291 7.24 22.90 33.84
CA LYS A 291 6.08 22.32 34.53
C LYS A 291 6.27 20.84 34.90
N LEU A 292 7.14 20.14 34.20
CA LEU A 292 7.38 18.70 34.40
C LEU A 292 7.86 18.36 35.80
N GLU A 293 8.73 19.19 36.39
CA GLU A 293 9.19 19.03 37.76
C GLU A 293 8.03 19.12 38.74
N LEU A 294 7.09 20.04 38.52
CA LEU A 294 5.87 20.16 39.33
C LEU A 294 4.97 18.95 39.17
N TYR A 295 4.81 18.45 37.93
CA TYR A 295 3.95 17.29 37.65
C TYR A 295 4.52 16.02 38.27
N ASN A 296 5.84 15.82 38.21
CA ASN A 296 6.52 14.66 38.80
C ASN A 296 6.40 14.73 40.34
N ASN A 297 6.62 15.88 40.96
CA ASN A 297 6.46 16.05 42.42
C ASN A 297 5.02 15.79 42.90
N LEU A 298 4.01 16.03 42.08
CA LEU A 298 2.62 15.69 42.38
C LEU A 298 2.34 14.19 42.26
N ALA A 299 3.05 13.49 41.36
CA ALA A 299 2.89 12.05 41.11
C ALA A 299 3.62 11.18 42.16
N ASP A 300 4.78 11.61 42.69
CA ASP A 300 5.71 10.85 43.55
C ASP A 300 5.20 10.59 45.01
N GLY A 301 3.93 10.69 45.30
CA GLY A 301 3.38 10.29 46.57
C GLY A 301 2.92 8.84 46.59
N ASP A 302 3.33 8.07 47.61
CA ASP A 302 3.10 6.65 47.88
C ASP A 302 2.13 5.91 46.90
N LEU A 303 2.71 5.03 46.08
CA LEU A 303 2.01 4.19 45.12
C LEU A 303 1.14 3.15 45.83
N GLY A 304 -0.15 3.46 46.03
CA GLY A 304 -1.16 2.44 46.22
C GLY A 304 -1.41 1.70 44.90
N GLU A 305 -1.46 0.37 44.96
CA GLU A 305 -1.72 -0.51 43.82
C GLU A 305 -2.90 0.00 42.98
N SER A 306 -2.62 0.58 41.82
CA SER A 306 -3.62 0.83 40.78
C SER A 306 -3.34 -0.10 39.60
N SER A 307 -4.40 -0.74 39.15
CA SER A 307 -4.43 -1.64 37.99
C SER A 307 -3.64 -1.04 36.80
N ASP A 308 -2.50 -1.63 36.56
CA ASP A 308 -1.67 -1.33 35.39
C ASP A 308 -2.45 -1.77 34.13
N VAL A 309 -3.01 -0.80 33.43
CA VAL A 309 -3.28 -1.00 32.02
C VAL A 309 -1.92 -0.86 31.35
N GLU A 310 -1.25 -1.99 31.17
CA GLU A 310 -0.02 -2.07 30.39
C GLU A 310 -0.30 -1.63 28.95
N MET A 311 -0.12 -0.34 28.69
CA MET A 311 0.23 0.10 27.33
C MET A 311 1.70 -0.26 27.16
N GLU A 312 1.95 -1.39 26.46
CA GLU A 312 3.29 -1.80 26.10
C GLU A 312 4.01 -0.63 25.40
N ALA A 313 4.94 -0.02 26.12
CA ALA A 313 5.80 1.01 25.58
C ALA A 313 6.86 0.33 24.73
N PHE A 314 6.58 0.15 23.42
CA PHE A 314 7.62 -0.27 22.49
C PHE A 314 8.75 0.77 22.49
N GLY A 315 9.96 0.31 22.82
CA GLY A 315 11.19 1.06 22.61
C GLY A 315 11.91 1.64 23.83
N GLU A 316 11.48 1.37 25.06
CA GLU A 316 12.29 1.60 26.26
C GLU A 316 12.70 0.27 26.87
N TYR A 317 13.90 -0.17 26.53
CA TYR A 317 14.47 -1.39 27.09
C TYR A 317 15.50 -1.02 28.15
N THR A 318 15.55 -1.78 29.24
CA THR A 318 16.60 -1.68 30.22
C THR A 318 17.94 -2.14 29.60
N ASP A 319 19.06 -1.67 30.11
CA ASP A 319 20.39 -2.11 29.66
C ASP A 319 20.53 -3.65 29.71
N ALA A 320 19.92 -4.29 30.71
CA ALA A 320 19.90 -5.76 30.82
C ALA A 320 19.11 -6.43 29.69
N GLN A 321 17.98 -5.86 29.30
CA GLN A 321 17.17 -6.36 28.15
C GLN A 321 17.91 -6.18 26.83
N LEU A 322 18.53 -5.02 26.60
CA LEU A 322 19.35 -4.79 25.41
C LEU A 322 20.56 -5.72 25.38
N GLN A 323 21.20 -5.96 26.51
CA GLN A 323 22.31 -6.91 26.59
C GLN A 323 21.87 -8.35 26.31
N LEU A 324 20.67 -8.75 26.76
CA LEU A 324 20.08 -10.04 26.42
C LEU A 324 19.85 -10.14 24.89
N VAL A 325 19.21 -9.14 24.29
CA VAL A 325 18.97 -9.11 22.83
C VAL A 325 20.29 -9.17 22.08
N ARG A 326 21.29 -8.36 22.43
CA ARG A 326 22.64 -8.44 21.83
C ARG A 326 23.20 -9.84 21.86
N THR A 327 23.20 -10.48 23.03
CA THR A 327 23.72 -11.84 23.19
C THR A 327 22.99 -12.86 22.28
N GLN A 328 21.68 -12.68 22.11
CA GLN A 328 20.84 -13.57 21.30
C GLN A 328 20.90 -13.27 19.81
N THR A 329 21.12 -12.00 19.42
CA THR A 329 21.00 -11.56 18.02
C THR A 329 22.29 -11.00 17.41
N GLU A 330 23.38 -10.92 18.17
CA GLU A 330 24.68 -10.51 17.64
C GLU A 330 25.11 -11.38 16.46
N ASN A 331 25.53 -10.74 15.37
CA ASN A 331 25.86 -11.41 14.10
C ASN A 331 24.68 -12.28 13.59
N ALA A 332 23.46 -11.78 13.69
CA ALA A 332 22.24 -12.53 13.35
C ALA A 332 22.33 -13.21 11.98
N ALA A 333 22.78 -12.48 10.95
CA ALA A 333 22.92 -13.01 9.60
C ALA A 333 23.86 -14.24 9.55
N GLU A 334 25.02 -14.17 10.16
CA GLU A 334 26.00 -15.27 10.15
C GLU A 334 25.50 -16.47 10.98
N ARG A 335 24.80 -16.23 12.08
CA ARG A 335 24.22 -17.31 12.90
C ARG A 335 23.08 -18.01 12.18
N ILE A 336 22.23 -17.29 11.45
CA ILE A 336 21.17 -17.85 10.60
C ILE A 336 21.81 -18.69 9.48
N ILE A 337 22.85 -18.16 8.80
CA ILE A 337 23.59 -18.86 7.75
C ILE A 337 24.20 -20.18 8.31
N ALA A 338 24.86 -20.10 9.44
CA ALA A 338 25.45 -21.27 10.09
C ALA A 338 24.40 -22.30 10.54
N TYR A 339 23.26 -21.83 11.05
CA TYR A 339 22.16 -22.73 11.44
C TYR A 339 21.57 -23.46 10.24
N ALA A 340 21.41 -22.80 9.09
CA ALA A 340 20.90 -23.42 7.87
C ALA A 340 21.79 -24.59 7.40
N GLY A 341 23.11 -24.45 7.49
CA GLY A 341 24.07 -25.50 7.10
C GLY A 341 24.11 -25.76 5.59
N LEU A 342 23.87 -24.75 4.78
CA LEU A 342 23.96 -24.82 3.31
C LEU A 342 25.41 -24.78 2.84
N SER A 343 25.64 -24.99 1.53
CA SER A 343 26.98 -24.94 0.92
C SER A 343 27.60 -23.54 1.02
N GLU A 344 28.94 -23.48 1.13
CA GLU A 344 29.64 -22.19 1.25
C GLU A 344 29.43 -21.28 0.04
N ASP A 345 29.28 -21.85 -1.17
CA ASP A 345 28.95 -21.08 -2.37
C ASP A 345 27.63 -20.31 -2.21
N LYS A 346 26.61 -20.93 -1.59
CA LYS A 346 25.32 -20.27 -1.30
C LYS A 346 25.46 -19.23 -0.19
N ASN A 347 26.28 -19.53 0.83
CA ASN A 347 26.53 -18.62 1.93
C ASN A 347 27.23 -17.35 1.43
N ASP A 348 28.28 -17.48 0.62
CA ASP A 348 28.99 -16.35 0.03
C ASP A 348 28.10 -15.53 -0.91
N LEU A 349 27.25 -16.20 -1.67
CA LEU A 349 26.29 -15.53 -2.56
C LEU A 349 25.28 -14.72 -1.76
N LEU A 350 24.78 -15.24 -0.63
CA LEU A 350 23.86 -14.53 0.25
C LEU A 350 24.55 -13.32 0.90
N ARG A 351 25.75 -13.48 1.47
CA ARG A 351 26.53 -12.36 2.04
C ARG A 351 26.77 -11.26 1.03
N LYS A 352 27.12 -11.62 -0.20
CA LYS A 352 27.30 -10.68 -1.30
C LYS A 352 26.01 -9.91 -1.59
N HIS A 353 24.87 -10.61 -1.74
CA HIS A 353 23.60 -9.96 -2.07
C HIS A 353 23.04 -9.12 -0.92
N LEU A 354 23.26 -9.51 0.34
CA LEU A 354 22.91 -8.67 1.49
C LEU A 354 23.74 -7.38 1.49
N THR A 355 25.04 -7.46 1.22
CA THR A 355 25.91 -6.28 1.11
C THR A 355 25.48 -5.37 -0.05
N GLU A 356 25.21 -5.95 -1.22
CA GLU A 356 24.72 -5.20 -2.39
C GLU A 356 23.36 -4.53 -2.08
N TYR A 357 22.46 -5.23 -1.41
CA TYR A 357 21.14 -4.71 -1.00
C TYR A 357 21.29 -3.58 0.02
N GLY A 358 22.18 -3.72 1.00
CA GLY A 358 22.49 -2.69 2.00
C GLY A 358 22.98 -1.38 1.39
N ASN A 359 23.69 -1.46 0.25
CA ASN A 359 24.21 -0.29 -0.46
C ASN A 359 23.17 0.43 -1.35
N LEU A 360 21.97 -0.09 -1.50
CA LEU A 360 20.92 0.59 -2.27
C LEU A 360 20.42 1.81 -1.49
N GLN A 361 20.28 2.94 -2.20
CA GLN A 361 19.85 4.21 -1.61
C GLN A 361 18.38 4.19 -1.16
N ASP A 362 17.53 3.57 -1.95
CA ASP A 362 16.10 3.44 -1.66
C ASP A 362 15.66 2.00 -1.89
N LYS A 363 15.46 1.30 -0.78
CA LYS A 363 15.06 -0.10 -0.78
C LYS A 363 13.58 -0.33 -1.08
N MET A 364 12.77 0.71 -0.98
CA MET A 364 11.34 0.69 -1.34
C MET A 364 11.10 1.04 -2.81
N ALA A 365 12.10 1.57 -3.50
CA ALA A 365 11.97 1.94 -4.91
C ALA A 365 11.56 0.76 -5.80
N THR A 366 10.84 1.08 -6.86
CA THR A 366 10.42 0.11 -7.89
C THR A 366 11.36 0.05 -9.09
N THR A 367 12.60 0.51 -8.94
CA THR A 367 13.63 0.48 -10.00
C THR A 367 13.99 -0.96 -10.39
N ASP A 368 14.45 -1.15 -11.62
CA ASP A 368 14.85 -2.48 -12.10
C ASP A 368 16.03 -3.08 -11.33
N GLU A 369 16.88 -2.24 -10.73
CA GLU A 369 17.99 -2.66 -9.89
C GLU A 369 17.48 -3.27 -8.57
N VAL A 370 16.62 -2.54 -7.87
CA VAL A 370 16.01 -3.01 -6.61
C VAL A 370 15.18 -4.27 -6.87
N ARG A 371 14.38 -4.31 -7.93
CA ARG A 371 13.58 -5.50 -8.29
C ARG A 371 14.47 -6.73 -8.54
N ARG A 372 15.58 -6.57 -9.28
CA ARG A 372 16.52 -7.66 -9.55
C ARG A 372 17.20 -8.16 -8.28
N MET A 373 17.57 -7.27 -7.38
CA MET A 373 18.21 -7.64 -6.13
C MET A 373 17.23 -8.39 -5.21
N ARG A 374 16.04 -7.89 -5.04
CA ARG A 374 15.00 -8.56 -4.26
C ARG A 374 14.67 -9.95 -4.81
N LYS A 375 14.60 -10.10 -6.12
CA LYS A 375 14.39 -11.41 -6.75
C LYS A 375 15.49 -12.39 -6.38
N LYS A 376 16.76 -11.99 -6.46
CA LYS A 376 17.92 -12.83 -6.08
C LYS A 376 17.88 -13.22 -4.60
N LEU A 377 17.55 -12.27 -3.72
CA LEU A 377 17.41 -12.54 -2.29
C LEU A 377 16.26 -13.51 -2.00
N THR A 378 15.12 -13.35 -2.69
CA THR A 378 13.98 -14.25 -2.53
C THR A 378 14.29 -15.68 -3.00
N GLU A 379 15.04 -15.85 -4.09
CA GLU A 379 15.48 -17.16 -4.57
C GLU A 379 16.40 -17.87 -3.56
N LEU A 380 17.32 -17.13 -2.91
CA LEU A 380 18.16 -17.68 -1.86
C LEU A 380 17.37 -17.94 -0.58
N PHE A 381 16.46 -17.05 -0.21
CA PHE A 381 15.65 -17.18 1.00
C PHE A 381 14.86 -18.48 1.03
N TYR A 382 14.36 -18.95 -0.12
CA TYR A 382 13.70 -20.24 -0.22
C TYR A 382 14.55 -21.37 0.35
N ASP A 383 15.82 -21.49 -0.09
CA ASP A 383 16.70 -22.56 0.35
C ASP A 383 16.99 -22.49 1.85
N TYR A 384 17.22 -21.29 2.37
CA TYR A 384 17.46 -21.05 3.79
C TYR A 384 16.23 -21.36 4.63
N TYR A 385 15.08 -20.87 4.21
CA TYR A 385 13.84 -21.07 4.95
C TYR A 385 13.48 -22.56 5.04
N GLU A 386 13.57 -23.29 3.93
CA GLU A 386 13.28 -24.73 3.89
C GLU A 386 14.21 -25.51 4.85
N ALA A 387 15.51 -25.28 4.75
CA ALA A 387 16.51 -25.96 5.56
C ALA A 387 16.29 -25.66 7.06
N ILE A 388 16.09 -24.39 7.40
CA ILE A 388 15.88 -23.93 8.77
C ILE A 388 14.56 -24.44 9.32
N PHE A 389 13.47 -24.37 8.57
CA PHE A 389 12.14 -24.82 9.01
C PHE A 389 12.16 -26.28 9.44
N PHE A 390 12.68 -27.18 8.62
CA PHE A 390 12.72 -28.60 8.97
C PHE A 390 13.67 -28.88 10.12
N LYS A 391 14.79 -28.18 10.22
CA LYS A 391 15.73 -28.34 11.33
C LYS A 391 15.14 -27.83 12.63
N TYR A 392 14.52 -26.65 12.63
CA TYR A 392 13.88 -26.05 13.80
C TYR A 392 12.68 -26.89 14.28
N HIS A 393 11.82 -27.33 13.36
CA HIS A 393 10.63 -28.11 13.72
C HIS A 393 10.97 -29.46 14.35
N ASN A 394 12.06 -30.10 13.93
CA ASN A 394 12.53 -31.38 14.46
C ASN A 394 13.48 -31.22 15.68
N SER A 395 13.83 -30.00 16.07
CA SER A 395 14.71 -29.74 17.22
C SER A 395 13.91 -29.62 18.52
N SER A 396 14.43 -30.17 19.58
CA SER A 396 13.93 -29.94 20.95
C SER A 396 14.45 -28.62 21.55
N ASP A 397 15.54 -28.08 20.99
CA ASP A 397 16.16 -26.84 21.42
C ASP A 397 15.64 -25.69 20.55
N LYS A 398 14.81 -24.84 21.12
CA LYS A 398 14.22 -23.70 20.44
C LYS A 398 15.15 -22.49 20.55
N ASN A 399 15.52 -21.93 19.40
CA ASN A 399 16.39 -20.78 19.30
C ASN A 399 15.57 -19.55 18.89
N GLU A 400 15.50 -18.56 19.75
CA GLU A 400 14.70 -17.34 19.53
C GLU A 400 15.07 -16.57 18.26
N LEU A 401 16.38 -16.46 17.92
CA LEU A 401 16.81 -15.84 16.66
C LEU A 401 16.28 -16.59 15.44
N ILE A 402 16.26 -17.91 15.50
CA ILE A 402 15.75 -18.75 14.41
C ILE A 402 14.23 -18.63 14.29
N GLU A 403 13.54 -18.52 15.41
CA GLU A 403 12.11 -18.25 15.44
C GLU A 403 11.77 -16.89 14.82
N MET A 404 12.51 -15.84 15.20
CA MET A 404 12.39 -14.52 14.58
C MET A 404 12.65 -14.57 13.06
N PHE A 405 13.63 -15.36 12.60
CA PHE A 405 13.85 -15.55 11.16
C PHE A 405 12.65 -16.20 10.47
N LEU A 406 12.08 -17.24 11.07
CA LEU A 406 10.91 -17.94 10.51
C LEU A 406 9.66 -17.08 10.50
N ASP A 407 9.49 -16.20 11.49
CA ASP A 407 8.33 -15.32 11.60
C ASP A 407 8.49 -14.02 10.80
N TYR A 408 9.64 -13.36 10.88
CA TYR A 408 9.81 -12.00 10.36
C TYR A 408 10.69 -11.90 9.12
N GLY A 409 11.38 -12.96 8.75
CA GLY A 409 12.31 -12.97 7.62
C GLY A 409 13.77 -12.77 8.04
N PHE A 410 14.64 -12.51 7.05
CA PHE A 410 16.09 -12.43 7.26
C PHE A 410 16.47 -11.09 7.90
N MET A 411 17.26 -11.16 8.97
CA MET A 411 17.76 -10.01 9.71
C MET A 411 19.28 -9.91 9.57
N ASP A 412 19.76 -8.70 9.34
CA ASP A 412 21.18 -8.36 9.32
C ASP A 412 21.33 -7.07 10.15
N ASP A 413 22.23 -7.08 11.12
CA ASP A 413 22.58 -5.95 11.99
C ASP A 413 23.13 -4.73 11.21
N LYS A 414 23.57 -4.94 9.97
CA LYS A 414 23.94 -3.87 9.04
C LYS A 414 22.75 -3.21 8.35
N LEU A 415 21.61 -3.89 8.31
CA LEU A 415 20.39 -3.42 7.65
C LEU A 415 19.33 -2.94 8.65
N VAL A 416 19.36 -3.48 9.87
CA VAL A 416 18.36 -3.21 10.91
C VAL A 416 19.08 -2.72 12.18
N PRO A 417 18.80 -1.53 12.70
CA PRO A 417 19.36 -1.04 13.93
C PRO A 417 19.01 -1.92 15.13
N GLU A 418 19.91 -2.01 16.10
CA GLU A 418 19.78 -2.83 17.31
C GLU A 418 18.43 -2.62 18.04
N LYS A 419 17.97 -1.37 18.13
CA LYS A 419 16.69 -1.05 18.75
C LYS A 419 15.51 -1.71 18.03
N MET A 420 15.54 -1.75 16.71
CA MET A 420 14.49 -2.40 15.92
C MET A 420 14.55 -3.92 16.05
N ILE A 421 15.75 -4.49 16.18
CA ILE A 421 15.91 -5.92 16.48
C ILE A 421 15.34 -6.23 17.87
N ALA A 422 15.57 -5.36 18.86
CA ALA A 422 14.99 -5.51 20.19
C ALA A 422 13.46 -5.41 20.17
N ASP A 423 12.91 -4.46 19.41
CA ASP A 423 11.46 -4.33 19.22
C ASP A 423 10.86 -5.62 18.65
N LEU A 424 11.50 -6.26 17.67
CA LEU A 424 11.05 -7.53 17.09
C LEU A 424 11.24 -8.72 18.04
N TYR A 425 12.32 -8.72 18.82
CA TYR A 425 12.63 -9.77 19.78
C TYR A 425 11.57 -9.88 20.89
N PHE A 426 11.11 -8.72 21.41
CA PHE A 426 10.07 -8.67 22.42
C PHE A 426 8.65 -8.64 21.83
N LEU A 427 8.55 -8.53 20.50
CA LEU A 427 7.26 -8.50 19.82
C LEU A 427 6.62 -9.87 19.86
N LYS A 428 5.35 -9.89 20.24
CA LYS A 428 4.50 -11.08 20.14
C LYS A 428 3.27 -10.73 19.32
N PHE A 429 2.83 -11.68 18.52
CA PHE A 429 1.50 -11.56 17.92
C PHE A 429 0.45 -11.66 19.00
N ASP A 430 -0.59 -10.83 18.89
CA ASP A 430 -1.76 -10.94 19.75
C ASP A 430 -2.34 -12.34 19.64
N GLY A 431 -2.76 -12.90 20.77
CA GLY A 431 -3.55 -14.12 20.80
C GLY A 431 -4.89 -13.86 20.10
N TYR A 432 -5.06 -14.40 18.90
CA TYR A 432 -6.28 -14.26 18.12
C TYR A 432 -7.07 -15.56 18.14
N GLU A 433 -8.26 -15.52 18.74
CA GLU A 433 -9.24 -16.61 18.76
C GLU A 433 -10.54 -16.10 18.11
N GLY A 434 -10.55 -16.02 16.78
CA GLY A 434 -11.69 -15.52 16.02
C GLY A 434 -12.08 -16.41 14.85
N ASN A 435 -13.07 -15.95 14.09
CA ASN A 435 -13.65 -16.73 13.00
C ASN A 435 -12.77 -16.80 11.74
N TYR A 436 -11.83 -15.87 11.58
CA TYR A 436 -10.99 -15.82 10.37
C TYR A 436 -9.76 -16.72 10.54
N PRO A 437 -9.45 -17.59 9.58
CA PRO A 437 -8.25 -18.40 9.63
C PRO A 437 -7.05 -17.54 9.20
N ILE A 438 -6.40 -16.88 10.19
CA ILE A 438 -5.26 -15.99 9.98
C ILE A 438 -3.99 -16.68 10.46
N PHE A 439 -3.01 -16.81 9.56
CA PHE A 439 -1.75 -17.50 9.78
C PHE A 439 -0.58 -16.55 9.48
N THR A 440 0.51 -16.67 10.24
CA THR A 440 1.83 -16.26 9.72
C THR A 440 2.29 -17.29 8.68
N MET A 441 3.31 -16.95 7.91
CA MET A 441 3.90 -17.90 6.95
C MET A 441 4.37 -19.19 7.67
N ARG A 442 4.98 -19.07 8.86
CA ARG A 442 5.41 -20.22 9.68
C ARG A 442 4.22 -21.08 10.09
N GLU A 443 3.20 -20.50 10.71
CA GLU A 443 2.00 -21.22 11.16
C GLU A 443 1.28 -21.92 10.01
N TRP A 444 1.26 -21.30 8.83
CA TRP A 444 0.69 -21.90 7.63
C TRP A 444 1.45 -23.17 7.21
N LEU A 445 2.78 -23.11 7.17
CA LEU A 445 3.60 -24.27 6.82
C LEU A 445 3.56 -25.35 7.89
N GLU A 446 3.45 -24.99 9.17
CA GLU A 446 3.22 -25.93 10.27
C GLU A 446 1.86 -26.61 10.13
N ALA A 447 0.82 -25.88 9.75
CA ALA A 447 -0.50 -26.48 9.50
C ALA A 447 -0.49 -27.51 8.37
N ILE A 448 0.29 -27.27 7.31
CA ILE A 448 0.50 -28.24 6.23
C ILE A 448 1.33 -29.43 6.72
N TYR A 449 2.41 -29.18 7.47
CA TYR A 449 3.26 -30.24 8.00
C TYR A 449 2.50 -31.19 8.93
N ASP A 450 1.60 -30.65 9.73
CA ASP A 450 0.71 -31.41 10.63
C ASP A 450 -0.47 -32.08 9.90
N GLY A 451 -0.66 -31.80 8.60
CA GLY A 451 -1.78 -32.32 7.83
C GLY A 451 -3.12 -31.66 8.14
N ARG A 452 -3.13 -30.50 8.80
CA ARG A 452 -4.34 -29.73 9.10
C ARG A 452 -4.82 -28.92 7.87
N GLU A 453 -3.88 -28.56 7.00
CA GLU A 453 -4.13 -27.82 5.77
C GLU A 453 -3.45 -28.50 4.57
N GLU A 454 -3.99 -28.26 3.38
CA GLU A 454 -3.42 -28.78 2.14
C GLU A 454 -2.64 -27.68 1.38
N PRO A 455 -1.56 -28.05 0.65
CA PRO A 455 -0.79 -27.10 -0.13
C PRO A 455 -1.62 -26.38 -1.18
N SER A 456 -1.21 -25.18 -1.52
CA SER A 456 -1.77 -24.38 -2.61
C SER A 456 -1.52 -25.02 -3.97
N ARG A 457 -2.27 -24.59 -4.99
CA ARG A 457 -1.96 -24.94 -6.37
C ARG A 457 -0.72 -24.21 -6.86
N ASN A 458 0.05 -24.89 -7.70
CA ASN A 458 1.21 -24.29 -8.33
C ASN A 458 0.82 -23.34 -9.49
N GLU A 459 1.80 -22.78 -10.17
CA GLU A 459 1.63 -21.88 -11.31
C GLU A 459 0.88 -22.50 -12.51
N PHE A 460 0.78 -23.83 -12.58
CA PHE A 460 0.05 -24.58 -13.59
C PHE A 460 -1.35 -25.02 -13.12
N GLU A 461 -1.86 -24.43 -12.04
CA GLU A 461 -3.14 -24.78 -11.42
C GLU A 461 -3.24 -26.25 -10.94
N LEU A 462 -2.10 -26.89 -10.71
CA LEU A 462 -2.02 -28.24 -10.17
C LEU A 462 -1.94 -28.20 -8.65
N ASP A 463 -2.81 -28.93 -7.95
CA ASP A 463 -2.64 -29.29 -6.55
C ASP A 463 -1.47 -30.27 -6.39
N TYR A 464 -1.08 -30.55 -5.14
CA TYR A 464 0.05 -31.43 -4.87
C TYR A 464 -0.07 -32.78 -5.55
N GLU A 465 -1.24 -33.43 -5.46
CA GLU A 465 -1.50 -34.71 -6.13
C GLU A 465 -1.48 -34.61 -7.65
N GLY A 466 -2.03 -33.52 -8.20
CA GLY A 466 -2.00 -33.24 -9.64
C GLY A 466 -0.59 -33.07 -10.14
N ASN A 467 0.26 -32.40 -9.35
CA ASN A 467 1.68 -32.26 -9.65
C ASN A 467 2.41 -33.61 -9.63
N LEU A 468 2.16 -34.46 -8.64
CA LEU A 468 2.73 -35.82 -8.60
C LEU A 468 2.28 -36.68 -9.79
N ARG A 469 1.00 -36.61 -10.18
CA ARG A 469 0.49 -37.28 -11.39
C ARG A 469 1.16 -36.80 -12.65
N GLU A 470 1.41 -35.51 -12.81
CA GLU A 470 2.11 -34.96 -13.97
C GLU A 470 3.62 -35.33 -13.96
N MET A 471 4.26 -35.37 -12.79
CA MET A 471 5.63 -35.85 -12.64
C MET A 471 5.75 -37.34 -13.04
N LYS A 472 4.80 -38.18 -12.64
CA LYS A 472 4.72 -39.57 -13.07
C LYS A 472 4.50 -39.69 -14.58
N LYS A 473 3.55 -38.95 -15.14
CA LYS A 473 3.27 -38.92 -16.57
C LYS A 473 4.48 -38.50 -17.41
N THR A 474 5.29 -37.58 -16.90
CA THR A 474 6.54 -37.13 -17.51
C THR A 474 7.76 -38.00 -17.16
N GLN A 475 7.53 -39.15 -16.51
CA GLN A 475 8.56 -40.09 -16.08
C GLN A 475 9.66 -39.52 -15.16
N LYS A 476 9.34 -38.47 -14.42
CA LYS A 476 10.23 -37.89 -13.42
C LYS A 476 10.22 -38.66 -12.09
N ILE A 477 9.14 -39.39 -11.82
CA ILE A 477 8.96 -40.26 -10.67
C ILE A 477 8.32 -41.57 -11.07
N THR A 478 8.61 -42.64 -10.34
CA THR A 478 7.99 -43.96 -10.50
C THR A 478 6.58 -44.02 -9.86
N PRO A 479 5.74 -45.03 -10.18
CA PRO A 479 4.47 -45.23 -9.52
C PRO A 479 4.59 -45.46 -8.00
N GLU A 480 5.66 -46.11 -7.57
CA GLU A 480 5.96 -46.40 -6.16
C GLU A 480 6.33 -45.11 -5.43
N GLU A 481 7.17 -44.26 -6.03
CA GLU A 481 7.55 -42.96 -5.51
C GLU A 481 6.32 -42.03 -5.45
N GLU A 482 5.43 -42.03 -6.47
CA GLU A 482 4.19 -41.26 -6.41
C GLU A 482 3.36 -41.60 -5.18
N LYS A 483 3.24 -42.90 -4.88
CA LYS A 483 2.47 -43.35 -3.72
C LYS A 483 3.13 -42.91 -2.40
N ALA A 484 4.47 -43.01 -2.30
CA ALA A 484 5.21 -42.58 -1.13
C ALA A 484 5.10 -41.04 -0.91
N TYR A 485 5.23 -40.26 -1.98
CA TYR A 485 5.17 -38.79 -1.92
C TYR A 485 3.78 -38.25 -1.58
N ARG A 486 2.69 -38.99 -1.82
CA ARG A 486 1.36 -38.56 -1.42
C ARG A 486 1.22 -38.40 0.10
N GLU A 487 1.92 -39.18 0.87
CA GLU A 487 1.92 -39.19 2.34
C GLU A 487 3.11 -38.39 2.92
N ASP A 488 3.99 -37.86 2.07
CA ASP A 488 5.17 -37.13 2.50
C ASP A 488 4.83 -35.68 2.86
N GLN A 489 4.66 -35.43 4.15
CA GLN A 489 4.39 -34.08 4.68
C GLN A 489 5.54 -33.10 4.40
N LYS A 490 6.81 -33.57 4.39
CA LYS A 490 7.94 -32.71 4.02
C LYS A 490 7.83 -32.29 2.56
N GLY A 491 7.51 -33.21 1.66
CA GLY A 491 7.29 -32.91 0.25
C GLY A 491 6.15 -31.91 0.04
N LYS A 492 5.07 -32.01 0.82
CA LYS A 492 3.97 -31.04 0.80
C LYS A 492 4.42 -29.63 1.23
N VAL A 493 5.17 -29.52 2.32
CA VAL A 493 5.72 -28.23 2.79
C VAL A 493 6.68 -27.64 1.78
N SER A 494 7.61 -28.44 1.22
CA SER A 494 8.53 -28.00 0.18
C SER A 494 7.80 -27.51 -1.07
N PHE A 495 6.72 -28.19 -1.47
CA PHE A 495 5.87 -27.79 -2.58
C PHE A 495 5.19 -26.44 -2.29
N GLU A 496 4.61 -26.29 -1.09
CA GLU A 496 3.93 -25.06 -0.69
C GLU A 496 4.89 -23.88 -0.58
N LEU A 497 6.03 -24.07 0.07
CA LEU A 497 7.05 -23.03 0.22
C LEU A 497 7.55 -22.56 -1.15
N ARG A 498 7.73 -23.47 -2.09
CA ARG A 498 8.08 -23.13 -3.47
C ARG A 498 6.97 -22.33 -4.15
N ASN A 499 5.71 -22.71 -3.95
CA ASN A 499 4.57 -21.96 -4.48
C ASN A 499 4.51 -20.56 -3.87
N MET A 500 4.69 -20.42 -2.56
CA MET A 500 4.67 -19.13 -1.88
C MET A 500 5.77 -18.19 -2.39
N LEU A 501 6.99 -18.68 -2.55
CA LEU A 501 8.14 -17.84 -2.88
C LEU A 501 8.40 -17.71 -4.39
N SER A 502 8.13 -18.74 -5.21
CA SER A 502 8.24 -18.63 -6.67
C SER A 502 7.02 -17.96 -7.30
N SER A 503 5.83 -18.22 -6.76
CA SER A 503 4.62 -17.50 -7.11
C SER A 503 4.62 -16.09 -6.56
N ALA A 504 5.47 -15.74 -5.59
CA ALA A 504 5.71 -14.36 -5.21
C ALA A 504 6.10 -13.50 -6.42
N ASN A 505 6.81 -14.02 -7.40
CA ASN A 505 7.02 -13.33 -8.68
C ASN A 505 5.71 -13.12 -9.47
N ARG A 506 4.79 -14.07 -9.45
CA ARG A 506 3.47 -13.95 -10.10
C ARG A 506 2.53 -13.05 -9.27
N LEU A 507 2.57 -13.19 -7.94
CA LEU A 507 1.88 -12.33 -6.99
C LEU A 507 2.43 -10.90 -7.04
N THR A 508 3.72 -10.76 -7.26
CA THR A 508 4.44 -9.50 -7.32
C THR A 508 4.52 -8.89 -8.72
N GLN A 509 3.91 -9.46 -9.76
CA GLN A 509 3.85 -8.81 -11.07
C GLN A 509 3.13 -7.44 -10.99
N GLY A 510 3.66 -6.58 -10.12
CA GLY A 510 3.26 -5.21 -9.89
C GLY A 510 2.09 -5.03 -8.92
N GLN A 511 1.72 -6.04 -8.12
CA GLN A 511 0.59 -5.97 -7.18
C GLN A 511 0.98 -6.04 -5.71
N ILE A 512 1.99 -6.83 -5.32
CA ILE A 512 2.74 -6.59 -4.09
C ILE A 512 4.05 -5.94 -4.52
N LEU A 513 4.42 -4.82 -3.92
CA LEU A 513 5.76 -4.29 -4.06
C LEU A 513 6.74 -5.39 -3.64
N THR A 514 7.27 -6.07 -4.62
CA THR A 514 8.34 -7.04 -4.55
C THR A 514 8.55 -7.66 -3.17
N PHE A 515 8.01 -8.85 -2.97
CA PHE A 515 8.34 -9.66 -1.80
C PHE A 515 9.87 -9.72 -1.62
N CYS A 516 10.34 -9.22 -0.50
CA CYS A 516 11.72 -9.35 -0.08
C CYS A 516 11.71 -9.68 1.40
N PRO A 517 12.02 -10.92 1.76
CA PRO A 517 11.99 -11.37 3.14
C PRO A 517 13.22 -10.93 3.94
N VAL A 518 13.80 -9.80 3.59
CA VAL A 518 14.92 -9.17 4.28
C VAL A 518 14.43 -7.90 4.93
N LEU A 519 14.45 -7.87 6.25
CA LEU A 519 14.14 -6.67 7.01
C LEU A 519 15.23 -5.62 6.84
N HIS A 520 14.81 -4.37 6.70
CA HIS A 520 15.71 -3.22 6.63
C HIS A 520 15.08 -2.03 7.34
N ALA A 521 15.91 -1.17 7.91
CA ALA A 521 15.47 0.12 8.38
C ALA A 521 15.16 1.00 7.17
N GLU A 522 14.02 1.65 7.17
CA GLU A 522 13.79 2.80 6.30
C GLU A 522 14.35 4.05 6.98
N GLU A 523 14.77 5.02 6.19
CA GLU A 523 15.34 6.29 6.68
C GLU A 523 14.36 7.08 7.59
N ASP A 524 13.07 6.74 7.58
CA ASP A 524 12.02 7.32 8.43
C ASP A 524 11.69 6.40 9.62
N GLU A 525 12.50 6.44 10.64
CA GLU A 525 12.28 6.25 12.08
C GLU A 525 11.21 5.27 12.64
N ASP A 526 10.34 4.65 11.83
CA ASP A 526 9.32 3.75 12.39
C ASP A 526 9.89 2.34 12.62
N SER A 527 9.86 1.91 13.88
CA SER A 527 10.16 0.52 14.24
C SER A 527 9.30 -0.46 13.46
N PRO A 528 9.87 -1.57 12.93
CA PRO A 528 9.09 -2.67 12.35
C PRO A 528 7.94 -3.14 13.25
N ALA A 529 8.10 -3.06 14.57
CA ALA A 529 7.05 -3.38 15.52
C ALA A 529 5.80 -2.50 15.38
N LYS A 530 5.95 -1.23 15.01
CA LYS A 530 4.82 -0.33 14.75
C LYS A 530 4.13 -0.62 13.42
N LEU A 531 4.84 -1.23 12.50
CA LEU A 531 4.34 -1.58 11.17
C LEU A 531 3.70 -2.97 11.14
N LEU A 532 3.86 -3.76 12.22
CA LEU A 532 3.35 -5.12 12.29
C LEU A 532 1.83 -5.14 12.18
N LEU A 533 1.35 -5.93 11.23
CA LEU A 533 -0.06 -6.21 11.05
C LEU A 533 -0.51 -7.28 12.05
N GLN A 534 -1.10 -6.85 13.16
CA GLN A 534 -1.69 -7.74 14.15
C GLN A 534 -2.91 -8.47 13.58
N LYS A 535 -3.08 -9.75 13.95
CA LYS A 535 -4.19 -10.60 13.49
C LYS A 535 -5.55 -10.04 13.93
N VAL A 536 -5.63 -9.51 15.15
CA VAL A 536 -6.82 -8.85 15.67
C VAL A 536 -7.21 -7.66 14.81
N LYS A 537 -6.25 -6.81 14.47
CA LYS A 537 -6.49 -5.62 13.63
C LYS A 537 -6.95 -5.98 12.22
N LEU A 538 -6.41 -7.06 11.65
CA LEU A 538 -6.88 -7.57 10.35
C LEU A 538 -8.32 -8.08 10.45
N ALA A 539 -8.63 -8.87 11.48
CA ALA A 539 -9.98 -9.37 11.73
C ALA A 539 -10.99 -8.23 11.92
N GLU A 540 -10.71 -7.26 12.79
CA GLU A 540 -11.56 -6.08 12.98
C GLU A 540 -11.81 -5.31 11.69
N THR A 541 -10.79 -5.21 10.83
CA THR A 541 -10.94 -4.54 9.53
C THR A 541 -11.87 -5.32 8.62
N LEU A 542 -11.73 -6.65 8.59
CA LEU A 542 -12.62 -7.50 7.81
C LEU A 542 -14.05 -7.47 8.35
N ASP A 543 -14.24 -7.44 9.66
CA ASP A 543 -15.57 -7.30 10.27
C ASP A 543 -16.26 -6.01 9.85
N LYS A 544 -15.54 -4.86 9.86
CA LYS A 544 -16.06 -3.58 9.35
C LYS A 544 -16.44 -3.64 7.86
N LEU A 545 -15.67 -4.39 7.06
CA LEU A 545 -15.99 -4.57 5.64
C LEU A 545 -17.20 -5.49 5.45
N VAL A 546 -17.36 -6.50 6.29
CA VAL A 546 -18.56 -7.38 6.32
C VAL A 546 -19.80 -6.60 6.77
N GLU A 547 -19.68 -5.63 7.67
CA GLU A 547 -20.79 -4.73 8.00
C GLU A 547 -21.31 -3.96 6.78
N VAL A 548 -20.44 -3.62 5.84
CA VAL A 548 -20.82 -2.96 4.58
C VAL A 548 -21.32 -3.99 3.56
N ASP A 549 -20.47 -4.95 3.14
CA ASP A 549 -20.83 -6.05 2.22
C ASP A 549 -20.93 -7.38 3.00
N PHE A 550 -22.09 -7.62 3.61
CA PHE A 550 -22.30 -8.83 4.42
C PHE A 550 -22.16 -10.14 3.63
N SER A 551 -22.27 -10.06 2.32
CA SER A 551 -22.22 -11.21 1.43
C SER A 551 -20.80 -11.53 0.90
N CYS A 552 -19.77 -10.78 1.29
CA CYS A 552 -18.45 -10.87 0.66
C CYS A 552 -17.77 -12.24 0.82
N PHE A 553 -18.06 -13.01 1.87
CA PHE A 553 -17.54 -14.35 2.08
C PHE A 553 -18.52 -15.47 1.72
N TYR A 554 -19.70 -15.14 1.19
CA TYR A 554 -20.63 -16.14 0.71
C TYR A 554 -20.35 -16.50 -0.75
N ARG A 555 -20.28 -17.80 -1.01
CA ARG A 555 -20.12 -18.36 -2.36
C ARG A 555 -21.22 -19.35 -2.65
N GLN A 556 -21.60 -19.47 -3.92
CA GLN A 556 -22.52 -20.51 -4.34
C GLN A 556 -21.82 -21.85 -4.39
N ILE A 557 -22.46 -22.86 -3.80
CA ILE A 557 -22.08 -24.26 -3.90
C ILE A 557 -23.24 -25.07 -4.45
N VAL A 558 -22.93 -26.24 -5.00
CA VAL A 558 -23.96 -27.17 -5.45
C VAL A 558 -24.36 -28.05 -4.27
N PHE A 559 -25.62 -27.95 -3.90
CA PHE A 559 -26.27 -28.83 -2.91
C PHE A 559 -27.10 -29.88 -3.63
N TRP A 560 -27.09 -31.12 -3.16
CA TRP A 560 -27.94 -32.23 -3.61
C TRP A 560 -28.27 -33.14 -2.44
N ASP A 561 -29.50 -33.61 -2.40
CA ASP A 561 -30.00 -34.68 -1.55
C ASP A 561 -31.02 -35.51 -2.35
N THR A 562 -30.49 -36.39 -3.20
CA THR A 562 -31.30 -37.21 -4.12
C THR A 562 -32.24 -38.14 -3.40
N ASP A 563 -31.87 -38.62 -2.21
CA ASP A 563 -32.65 -39.54 -1.41
C ASP A 563 -33.92 -38.88 -0.89
N HIS A 564 -33.88 -37.57 -0.64
CA HIS A 564 -34.99 -36.77 -0.19
C HIS A 564 -35.58 -35.84 -1.29
N GLY A 565 -35.21 -36.08 -2.55
CA GLY A 565 -35.83 -35.46 -3.71
C GLY A 565 -35.20 -34.17 -4.20
N ILE A 566 -34.06 -33.73 -3.66
CA ILE A 566 -33.30 -32.58 -4.15
C ILE A 566 -32.21 -33.05 -5.10
N LYS A 567 -32.39 -32.82 -6.40
CA LYS A 567 -31.44 -33.31 -7.41
C LYS A 567 -30.19 -32.45 -7.55
N LYS A 568 -30.36 -31.14 -7.63
CA LYS A 568 -29.28 -30.16 -7.74
C LYS A 568 -29.84 -28.77 -7.49
N GLU A 569 -29.36 -28.13 -6.46
CA GLU A 569 -29.68 -26.73 -6.15
C GLU A 569 -28.41 -25.93 -5.89
N LEU A 570 -28.48 -24.62 -6.08
CA LEU A 570 -27.39 -23.70 -5.73
C LEU A 570 -27.78 -22.99 -4.45
N ILE A 571 -26.95 -23.16 -3.43
CA ILE A 571 -27.08 -22.47 -2.14
C ILE A 571 -25.87 -21.58 -1.91
N ASP A 572 -26.06 -20.51 -1.14
CA ASP A 572 -24.96 -19.63 -0.73
C ASP A 572 -24.40 -20.14 0.60
N LYS A 573 -23.11 -20.52 0.63
CA LYS A 573 -22.38 -20.99 1.81
C LYS A 573 -21.30 -20.00 2.18
N LYS A 574 -21.16 -19.72 3.46
CA LYS A 574 -20.09 -18.90 4.01
C LYS A 574 -18.79 -19.69 4.02
N VAL A 575 -17.76 -19.20 3.33
CA VAL A 575 -16.43 -19.82 3.29
C VAL A 575 -15.39 -18.72 3.43
N TYR A 576 -14.72 -18.72 4.58
CA TYR A 576 -13.63 -17.78 4.82
C TYR A 576 -12.38 -18.17 4.02
N PRO A 577 -11.69 -17.21 3.42
CA PRO A 577 -10.36 -17.46 2.84
C PRO A 577 -9.32 -17.66 3.93
N ASN A 578 -8.28 -18.46 3.66
CA ASN A 578 -7.10 -18.50 4.52
C ASN A 578 -6.30 -17.21 4.31
N LEU A 579 -5.97 -16.52 5.39
CA LEU A 579 -5.29 -15.22 5.40
C LEU A 579 -3.86 -15.44 5.85
N ILE A 580 -2.88 -15.18 4.98
CA ILE A 580 -1.47 -15.49 5.25
C ILE A 580 -0.68 -14.20 5.33
N LEU A 581 -0.03 -13.97 6.46
CA LEU A 581 0.87 -12.83 6.68
C LEU A 581 2.27 -13.21 6.19
N MET A 582 2.70 -12.58 5.11
CA MET A 582 4.01 -12.81 4.51
C MET A 582 5.07 -11.93 5.18
N PRO A 583 6.26 -12.46 5.53
CA PRO A 583 7.31 -11.72 6.21
C PRO A 583 7.99 -10.70 5.29
N ASN A 584 7.28 -9.65 4.93
CA ASN A 584 7.76 -8.57 4.07
C ASN A 584 7.12 -7.24 4.44
N VAL A 585 7.75 -6.15 4.04
CA VAL A 585 7.15 -4.81 4.02
C VAL A 585 6.38 -4.64 2.72
N GLY A 586 5.14 -4.19 2.78
CA GLY A 586 4.32 -4.03 1.57
C GLY A 586 3.15 -3.08 1.74
N VAL A 587 2.54 -2.74 0.60
CA VAL A 587 1.43 -1.76 0.51
C VAL A 587 0.12 -2.37 0.03
N ASN A 588 0.12 -3.61 -0.44
CA ASN A 588 -1.06 -4.26 -1.02
C ASN A 588 -1.25 -5.67 -0.48
N GLY A 589 -2.52 -6.06 -0.28
CA GLY A 589 -2.91 -7.45 -0.17
C GLY A 589 -3.17 -8.08 -1.54
N VAL A 590 -3.11 -9.39 -1.63
CA VAL A 590 -3.29 -10.15 -2.87
C VAL A 590 -4.16 -11.38 -2.62
N MET A 591 -5.06 -11.68 -3.55
CA MET A 591 -5.65 -13.00 -3.62
C MET A 591 -4.65 -13.96 -4.30
N TRP A 592 -3.97 -14.76 -3.51
CA TRP A 592 -2.93 -15.66 -3.98
C TRP A 592 -3.49 -16.89 -4.68
N GLN A 593 -4.53 -17.49 -4.11
CA GLN A 593 -5.20 -18.63 -4.74
C GLN A 593 -6.70 -18.39 -4.83
N GLU A 594 -7.23 -18.58 -6.03
CA GLU A 594 -8.65 -18.52 -6.31
C GLU A 594 -9.39 -19.74 -5.75
N VAL A 595 -10.68 -19.58 -5.50
CA VAL A 595 -11.54 -20.70 -5.11
C VAL A 595 -11.65 -21.73 -6.25
N ALA A 596 -11.81 -22.99 -5.87
CA ALA A 596 -12.17 -24.02 -6.84
C ALA A 596 -13.61 -23.85 -7.34
N GLY A 597 -13.98 -24.58 -8.39
CA GLY A 597 -15.35 -24.59 -8.93
C GLY A 597 -16.40 -25.05 -7.93
N PRO A 598 -17.70 -25.10 -8.31
CA PRO A 598 -18.84 -25.23 -7.40
C PRO A 598 -18.93 -26.55 -6.64
N ARG A 599 -18.12 -27.53 -7.00
CA ARG A 599 -18.11 -28.85 -6.35
C ARG A 599 -17.08 -28.99 -5.22
N LYS A 600 -16.28 -27.95 -4.95
CA LYS A 600 -15.21 -27.98 -3.95
C LYS A 600 -15.34 -26.80 -2.99
N ASP A 601 -15.29 -27.08 -1.71
CA ASP A 601 -15.32 -26.07 -0.64
C ASP A 601 -13.95 -25.51 -0.30
N THR A 602 -12.96 -25.69 -1.18
CA THR A 602 -11.59 -25.21 -0.96
C THR A 602 -11.59 -23.71 -0.77
N PRO A 603 -11.11 -23.18 0.37
CA PRO A 603 -11.02 -21.76 0.59
C PRO A 603 -10.01 -21.11 -0.36
N ALA A 604 -10.26 -19.85 -0.71
CA ALA A 604 -9.24 -19.02 -1.34
C ALA A 604 -8.10 -18.72 -0.35
N ARG A 605 -6.98 -18.25 -0.85
CA ARG A 605 -5.86 -17.82 -0.02
C ARG A 605 -5.52 -16.37 -0.34
N PHE A 606 -5.53 -15.54 0.71
CA PHE A 606 -5.11 -14.15 0.63
C PHE A 606 -3.75 -14.02 1.29
N ALA A 607 -2.86 -13.26 0.68
CA ALA A 607 -1.59 -12.90 1.26
C ALA A 607 -1.59 -11.41 1.58
N PHE A 608 -1.16 -11.06 2.78
CA PHE A 608 -0.94 -9.69 3.22
C PHE A 608 0.52 -9.50 3.65
N PRO A 609 1.10 -8.32 3.48
CA PRO A 609 2.40 -8.04 4.05
C PRO A 609 2.29 -8.02 5.58
N MET A 610 3.26 -8.61 6.26
CA MET A 610 3.31 -8.61 7.72
C MET A 610 3.61 -7.21 8.27
N PHE A 611 4.34 -6.41 7.51
CA PHE A 611 4.69 -5.03 7.88
C PHE A 611 4.10 -4.05 6.85
N THR A 612 3.29 -3.10 7.31
CA THR A 612 2.67 -2.12 6.41
C THR A 612 2.43 -0.77 7.09
N ARG A 613 2.57 0.31 6.32
CA ARG A 613 2.15 1.66 6.70
C ARG A 613 0.77 2.03 6.14
N GLU A 614 0.28 1.22 5.21
CA GLU A 614 -0.94 1.52 4.50
C GLU A 614 -2.19 1.31 5.35
N ASP A 615 -3.24 2.04 4.99
CA ASP A 615 -4.56 1.83 5.55
C ASP A 615 -5.06 0.43 5.19
N LEU A 616 -5.28 -0.38 6.21
CA LEU A 616 -5.64 -1.79 6.04
C LEU A 616 -6.99 -1.97 5.32
N THR A 617 -7.91 -1.03 5.50
CA THR A 617 -9.20 -1.03 4.79
C THR A 617 -8.98 -0.85 3.29
N LYS A 618 -8.15 0.13 2.90
CA LYS A 618 -7.79 0.35 1.49
C LYS A 618 -7.03 -0.82 0.88
N MET A 619 -6.26 -1.55 1.69
CA MET A 619 -5.53 -2.74 1.27
C MET A 619 -6.45 -3.96 1.09
N ALA A 620 -7.42 -4.16 1.99
CA ALA A 620 -8.29 -5.32 1.99
C ALA A 620 -9.41 -5.27 0.92
N ILE A 621 -9.97 -4.09 0.66
CA ILE A 621 -11.09 -3.95 -0.29
C ILE A 621 -10.78 -4.46 -1.70
N PRO A 622 -9.63 -4.12 -2.33
CA PRO A 622 -9.29 -4.66 -3.63
C PRO A 622 -9.16 -6.18 -3.66
N VAL A 623 -8.66 -6.78 -2.58
CA VAL A 623 -8.56 -8.24 -2.44
C VAL A 623 -9.95 -8.87 -2.39
N LEU A 624 -10.86 -8.29 -1.60
CA LEU A 624 -12.25 -8.72 -1.56
C LEU A 624 -12.95 -8.54 -2.91
N GLY A 625 -12.70 -7.44 -3.62
CA GLY A 625 -13.23 -7.23 -4.97
C GLY A 625 -12.75 -8.31 -5.96
N GLN A 626 -11.46 -8.66 -5.93
CA GLN A 626 -10.92 -9.77 -6.72
C GLN A 626 -11.60 -11.09 -6.34
N TYR A 627 -11.78 -11.34 -5.05
CA TYR A 627 -12.44 -12.55 -4.55
C TYR A 627 -13.88 -12.63 -5.03
N ARG A 628 -14.65 -11.56 -4.92
CA ARG A 628 -16.05 -11.48 -5.42
C ARG A 628 -16.14 -11.82 -6.90
N TRP A 629 -15.24 -11.32 -7.71
CA TRP A 629 -15.19 -11.62 -9.14
C TRP A 629 -14.89 -13.10 -9.38
N GLU A 630 -13.87 -13.63 -8.74
CA GLU A 630 -13.41 -15.01 -9.01
C GLU A 630 -14.35 -16.07 -8.46
N ILE A 631 -15.00 -15.86 -7.32
CA ILE A 631 -16.02 -16.81 -6.85
C ILE A 631 -17.19 -16.91 -7.82
N CYS A 632 -17.62 -15.80 -8.42
CA CYS A 632 -18.68 -15.80 -9.43
C CYS A 632 -18.20 -16.47 -10.72
N ARG A 633 -17.03 -16.06 -11.23
CA ARG A 633 -16.43 -16.59 -12.46
C ARG A 633 -16.23 -18.11 -12.41
N ASN A 634 -15.67 -18.61 -11.32
CA ASN A 634 -15.36 -20.02 -11.18
C ASN A 634 -16.62 -20.90 -11.01
N ILE A 635 -17.67 -20.36 -10.42
CA ILE A 635 -18.96 -21.05 -10.30
C ILE A 635 -19.65 -21.13 -11.65
N GLN A 636 -19.64 -20.06 -12.42
CA GLN A 636 -20.23 -20.02 -13.76
C GLN A 636 -19.38 -20.78 -14.79
N GLY A 637 -18.09 -20.96 -14.53
CA GLY A 637 -17.17 -21.69 -15.41
C GLY A 637 -17.15 -21.11 -16.84
N VAL A 638 -17.47 -21.91 -17.83
CA VAL A 638 -17.47 -21.48 -19.25
C VAL A 638 -18.55 -20.43 -19.56
N TYR A 639 -19.59 -20.30 -18.73
CA TYR A 639 -20.71 -19.36 -18.92
C TYR A 639 -20.51 -18.06 -18.14
N TRP A 640 -19.32 -17.79 -17.61
CA TRP A 640 -19.04 -16.63 -16.76
C TRP A 640 -19.39 -15.28 -17.38
N ASN A 641 -19.43 -15.19 -18.72
CA ASN A 641 -19.77 -14.00 -19.48
C ASN A 641 -21.07 -14.15 -20.31
N ASP A 642 -21.85 -15.20 -20.08
CA ASP A 642 -23.14 -15.41 -20.75
C ASP A 642 -24.24 -14.67 -20.02
N LEU A 643 -24.88 -13.70 -20.71
CA LEU A 643 -25.98 -12.91 -20.17
C LEU A 643 -27.24 -13.72 -19.81
N GLN A 644 -27.40 -14.93 -20.36
CA GLN A 644 -28.53 -15.79 -20.02
C GLN A 644 -28.45 -16.27 -18.58
N GLU A 645 -27.22 -16.42 -18.04
CA GLU A 645 -26.99 -16.87 -16.67
C GLU A 645 -27.16 -15.76 -15.61
N LYS A 646 -27.31 -14.49 -16.02
CA LYS A 646 -27.54 -13.33 -15.13
C LYS A 646 -26.71 -13.36 -13.85
N SER A 647 -25.41 -13.30 -13.99
CA SER A 647 -24.45 -13.29 -12.91
C SER A 647 -23.71 -11.95 -12.81
N LEU A 648 -23.00 -11.70 -11.68
CA LEU A 648 -22.13 -10.53 -11.53
C LEU A 648 -21.19 -10.38 -12.72
N THR A 649 -20.47 -11.48 -13.06
CA THR A 649 -19.45 -11.44 -14.10
C THR A 649 -20.02 -11.25 -15.48
N SER A 650 -21.14 -11.90 -15.81
CA SER A 650 -21.75 -11.80 -17.14
C SER A 650 -22.33 -10.40 -17.39
N GLU A 651 -23.03 -9.83 -16.43
CA GLU A 651 -23.65 -8.52 -16.60
C GLU A 651 -22.61 -7.38 -16.55
N TYR A 652 -21.61 -7.50 -15.67
CA TYR A 652 -20.54 -6.50 -15.61
C TYR A 652 -19.65 -6.58 -16.87
N PHE A 653 -19.41 -7.78 -17.40
CA PHE A 653 -18.73 -7.98 -18.69
C PHE A 653 -19.50 -7.29 -19.83
N ASP A 654 -20.82 -7.54 -19.94
CA ASP A 654 -21.66 -6.92 -20.98
C ASP A 654 -21.65 -5.40 -20.87
N TYR A 655 -21.82 -4.88 -19.66
CA TYR A 655 -21.75 -3.45 -19.38
C TYR A 655 -20.40 -2.86 -19.85
N ALA A 656 -19.28 -3.44 -19.45
CA ALA A 656 -17.95 -2.92 -19.74
C ALA A 656 -17.55 -3.15 -21.22
N GLN A 657 -17.94 -4.27 -21.83
CA GLN A 657 -17.64 -4.57 -23.24
C GLN A 657 -18.45 -3.71 -24.22
N PHE A 658 -19.73 -3.51 -23.91
CA PHE A 658 -20.68 -2.84 -24.83
C PHE A 658 -21.12 -1.45 -24.37
N TYR A 659 -20.38 -0.79 -23.46
CA TYR A 659 -20.71 0.51 -22.91
C TYR A 659 -21.06 1.58 -23.97
N LYS A 660 -20.39 1.55 -25.14
CA LYS A 660 -20.65 2.50 -26.24
C LYS A 660 -22.07 2.41 -26.78
N LYS A 661 -22.66 1.20 -26.80
CA LYS A 661 -24.02 0.91 -27.31
C LYS A 661 -25.08 1.10 -26.23
N ASN A 662 -24.70 1.18 -24.97
CA ASN A 662 -25.65 1.32 -23.87
C ASN A 662 -26.32 2.69 -23.91
N ARG A 663 -27.65 2.71 -23.96
CA ARG A 663 -28.47 3.93 -24.07
C ARG A 663 -28.69 4.63 -22.72
N GLU A 664 -28.50 3.94 -21.62
CA GLU A 664 -28.64 4.49 -20.27
C GLU A 664 -27.42 5.29 -19.83
N LEU A 665 -26.30 5.14 -20.52
CA LEU A 665 -25.07 5.85 -20.23
C LEU A 665 -24.99 7.17 -20.97
N THR A 666 -24.71 8.25 -20.23
CA THR A 666 -24.40 9.56 -20.80
C THR A 666 -23.06 9.53 -21.55
N THR A 667 -22.81 10.50 -22.42
CA THR A 667 -21.53 10.62 -23.13
C THR A 667 -20.36 10.71 -22.16
N GLN A 668 -20.49 11.52 -21.11
CA GLN A 668 -19.48 11.66 -20.06
C GLN A 668 -19.22 10.32 -19.33
N ALA A 669 -20.26 9.55 -19.01
CA ALA A 669 -20.09 8.23 -18.41
C ALA A 669 -19.34 7.27 -19.34
N LYS A 670 -19.63 7.31 -20.66
CA LYS A 670 -18.92 6.50 -21.66
C LYS A 670 -17.44 6.83 -21.75
N ASP A 671 -17.10 8.11 -21.67
CA ASP A 671 -15.70 8.56 -21.70
C ASP A 671 -14.96 8.12 -20.43
N ARG A 672 -15.59 8.22 -19.25
CA ARG A 672 -15.03 7.70 -17.99
C ARG A 672 -14.79 6.18 -18.07
N ILE A 673 -15.74 5.39 -18.56
CA ILE A 673 -15.59 3.95 -18.73
C ILE A 673 -14.41 3.63 -19.66
N LYS A 674 -14.26 4.37 -20.76
CA LYS A 674 -13.11 4.25 -21.66
C LYS A 674 -11.79 4.45 -20.92
N GLN A 675 -11.69 5.51 -20.11
CA GLN A 675 -10.51 5.80 -19.32
C GLN A 675 -10.25 4.71 -18.25
N GLN A 676 -11.29 4.27 -17.55
CA GLN A 676 -11.18 3.17 -16.58
C GLN A 676 -10.68 1.87 -17.24
N LEU A 677 -11.19 1.51 -18.41
CA LEU A 677 -10.71 0.33 -19.15
C LEU A 677 -9.22 0.45 -19.50
N VAL A 678 -8.76 1.61 -19.92
CA VAL A 678 -7.34 1.84 -20.20
C VAL A 678 -6.52 1.70 -18.91
N LYS A 679 -6.92 2.35 -17.82
CA LYS A 679 -6.28 2.23 -16.50
C LYS A 679 -6.23 0.76 -16.01
N ALA A 680 -7.31 0.02 -16.23
CA ALA A 680 -7.41 -1.40 -15.90
C ALA A 680 -6.68 -2.32 -16.89
N LYS A 681 -5.88 -1.79 -17.83
CA LYS A 681 -5.19 -2.56 -18.89
C LYS A 681 -6.15 -3.46 -19.68
N ASN A 682 -7.36 -2.96 -19.96
CA ASN A 682 -8.48 -3.66 -20.61
C ASN A 682 -8.93 -4.95 -19.86
N SER A 683 -8.67 -5.05 -18.57
CA SER A 683 -9.13 -6.13 -17.72
C SER A 683 -10.47 -5.77 -17.08
N PHE A 684 -11.53 -6.50 -17.42
CA PHE A 684 -12.85 -6.29 -16.81
C PHE A 684 -12.85 -6.59 -15.31
N LYS A 685 -12.04 -7.57 -14.86
CA LYS A 685 -11.83 -7.85 -13.44
C LYS A 685 -11.25 -6.64 -12.72
N ASN A 686 -10.17 -6.07 -13.24
CA ASN A 686 -9.53 -4.92 -12.60
C ASN A 686 -10.46 -3.69 -12.60
N MET A 687 -11.24 -3.47 -13.67
CA MET A 687 -12.24 -2.42 -13.70
C MET A 687 -13.32 -2.65 -12.64
N PHE A 688 -13.82 -3.89 -12.51
CA PHE A 688 -14.77 -4.24 -11.45
C PHE A 688 -14.19 -4.00 -10.06
N VAL A 689 -12.93 -4.37 -9.80
CA VAL A 689 -12.26 -4.15 -8.51
C VAL A 689 -12.19 -2.67 -8.17
N GLN A 690 -11.93 -1.80 -9.16
CA GLN A 690 -11.97 -0.35 -8.95
C GLN A 690 -13.39 0.13 -8.58
N ASP A 691 -14.40 -0.28 -9.34
CA ASP A 691 -15.80 0.08 -9.04
C ASP A 691 -16.28 -0.51 -7.70
N TYR A 692 -15.84 -1.72 -7.33
CA TYR A 692 -16.12 -2.32 -6.03
C TYR A 692 -15.45 -1.54 -4.88
N THR A 693 -14.25 -1.01 -5.11
CA THR A 693 -13.59 -0.14 -4.14
C THR A 693 -14.38 1.15 -3.91
N GLU A 694 -14.83 1.79 -4.98
CA GLU A 694 -15.71 2.96 -4.90
C GLU A 694 -17.04 2.62 -4.20
N TRP A 695 -17.59 1.44 -4.48
CA TRP A 695 -18.83 0.94 -3.86
C TRP A 695 -18.70 0.84 -2.34
N VAL A 696 -17.64 0.21 -1.85
CA VAL A 696 -17.45 -0.01 -0.41
C VAL A 696 -17.03 1.28 0.31
N LEU A 697 -16.12 2.08 -0.24
CA LEU A 697 -15.61 3.27 0.44
C LEU A 697 -16.55 4.47 0.42
N TYR A 698 -17.23 4.70 -0.69
CA TYR A 698 -17.97 5.96 -0.91
C TYR A 698 -19.46 5.76 -1.06
N GLU A 699 -19.89 4.81 -1.89
CA GLU A 699 -21.31 4.59 -2.13
C GLU A 699 -22.06 4.12 -0.87
N SER A 700 -21.38 3.38 0.02
CA SER A 700 -21.92 3.00 1.32
C SER A 700 -22.32 4.18 2.20
N ASN A 701 -21.64 5.31 2.02
CA ASN A 701 -21.93 6.56 2.72
C ASN A 701 -22.89 7.50 1.96
N GLY A 702 -23.44 7.05 0.81
CA GLY A 702 -24.36 7.84 -0.02
C GLY A 702 -23.68 8.78 -1.01
N SER A 703 -22.35 8.73 -1.12
CA SER A 703 -21.56 9.52 -2.07
C SER A 703 -21.53 8.83 -3.43
N SER A 704 -22.37 9.31 -4.37
CA SER A 704 -22.54 8.69 -5.70
C SER A 704 -21.31 8.89 -6.60
N ARG A 705 -20.43 7.90 -6.63
CA ARG A 705 -19.21 7.87 -7.48
C ARG A 705 -19.41 7.06 -8.76
N LEU A 706 -20.17 5.96 -8.67
CA LEU A 706 -20.44 5.07 -9.79
C LEU A 706 -21.50 5.65 -10.73
N ASN A 707 -21.44 5.25 -11.99
CA ASN A 707 -22.56 5.50 -12.89
C ASN A 707 -23.76 4.59 -12.56
N LYS A 708 -24.95 4.97 -13.03
CA LYS A 708 -26.21 4.27 -12.74
C LYS A 708 -26.12 2.76 -13.01
N VAL A 709 -25.57 2.37 -14.17
CA VAL A 709 -25.57 0.97 -14.62
C VAL A 709 -24.65 0.12 -13.76
N SER A 710 -23.38 0.55 -13.52
CA SER A 710 -22.45 -0.19 -12.67
C SER A 710 -22.96 -0.27 -11.22
N ARG A 711 -23.57 0.80 -10.70
CA ARG A 711 -24.20 0.80 -9.37
C ARG A 711 -25.32 -0.23 -9.25
N GLU A 712 -26.22 -0.31 -10.21
CA GLU A 712 -27.33 -1.27 -10.20
C GLU A 712 -26.83 -2.72 -10.28
N ILE A 713 -25.76 -2.99 -11.05
CA ILE A 713 -25.15 -4.32 -11.13
C ILE A 713 -24.51 -4.67 -9.79
N ILE A 714 -23.68 -3.79 -9.24
CA ILE A 714 -22.94 -4.08 -8.00
C ILE A 714 -23.92 -4.21 -6.83
N ALA A 715 -24.93 -3.34 -6.72
CA ALA A 715 -25.97 -3.42 -5.70
C ALA A 715 -26.74 -4.76 -5.75
N ALA A 716 -26.95 -5.32 -6.93
CA ALA A 716 -27.68 -6.58 -7.10
C ALA A 716 -26.88 -7.82 -6.65
N TYR A 717 -25.56 -7.79 -6.78
CA TYR A 717 -24.70 -8.95 -6.56
C TYR A 717 -23.72 -8.80 -5.38
N CYS A 718 -23.43 -7.56 -4.96
CA CYS A 718 -22.64 -7.21 -3.78
C CYS A 718 -23.46 -6.28 -2.87
N PRO A 719 -24.56 -6.78 -2.32
CA PRO A 719 -25.51 -5.94 -1.59
C PRO A 719 -24.90 -5.42 -0.30
N PHE A 720 -25.25 -4.21 0.06
CA PHE A 720 -24.99 -3.68 1.39
C PHE A 720 -25.81 -4.45 2.45
N SER A 721 -25.36 -4.44 3.69
CA SER A 721 -26.15 -4.95 4.81
C SER A 721 -27.49 -4.21 4.95
N VAL A 722 -28.43 -4.80 5.69
CA VAL A 722 -29.78 -4.22 5.89
C VAL A 722 -29.71 -2.79 6.41
N GLU A 723 -28.78 -2.52 7.33
CA GLU A 723 -28.62 -1.20 7.92
C GLU A 723 -28.25 -0.15 6.86
N TYR A 724 -27.24 -0.43 6.04
CA TYR A 724 -26.82 0.44 4.95
C TYR A 724 -27.90 0.57 3.86
N ARG A 725 -28.58 -0.52 3.51
CA ARG A 725 -29.68 -0.47 2.54
C ARG A 725 -30.82 0.44 3.01
N ASN A 726 -31.21 0.35 4.29
CA ASN A 726 -32.26 1.19 4.87
C ASN A 726 -31.87 2.68 4.88
N LYS A 727 -30.61 2.97 5.21
CA LYS A 727 -30.06 4.34 5.19
C LYS A 727 -30.08 4.93 3.78
N LEU A 728 -29.73 4.12 2.77
CA LEU A 728 -29.65 4.54 1.37
C LEU A 728 -31.00 4.48 0.62
N ALA A 729 -32.01 3.79 1.15
CA ALA A 729 -33.31 3.63 0.51
C ALA A 729 -34.03 4.96 0.20
N GLN A 730 -33.73 6.02 0.94
CA GLN A 730 -34.28 7.36 0.73
C GLN A 730 -33.59 8.10 -0.43
N ASN A 731 -32.44 7.64 -0.91
CA ASN A 731 -31.72 8.26 -2.00
C ASN A 731 -32.11 7.61 -3.33
N PRO A 732 -32.76 8.37 -4.26
CA PRO A 732 -33.26 7.84 -5.54
C PRO A 732 -32.17 7.13 -6.39
N SER A 733 -30.90 7.49 -6.20
CA SER A 733 -29.80 6.90 -6.94
C SER A 733 -29.58 5.41 -6.63
N TYR A 734 -30.06 4.92 -5.47
CA TYR A 734 -29.86 3.54 -5.01
C TYR A 734 -31.13 2.68 -5.12
N THR A 735 -32.30 3.30 -5.26
CA THR A 735 -33.59 2.61 -5.24
C THR A 735 -33.65 1.45 -6.22
N ALA A 736 -33.26 1.67 -7.49
CA ALA A 736 -33.33 0.64 -8.53
C ALA A 736 -32.42 -0.56 -8.23
N GLY A 737 -31.21 -0.32 -7.71
CA GLY A 737 -30.27 -1.37 -7.32
C GLY A 737 -30.77 -2.18 -6.13
N ILE A 738 -31.30 -1.51 -5.10
CA ILE A 738 -31.88 -2.14 -3.90
C ILE A 738 -33.09 -2.99 -4.29
N GLU A 739 -34.03 -2.45 -5.07
CA GLU A 739 -35.20 -3.21 -5.54
C GLU A 739 -34.82 -4.43 -6.36
N ARG A 740 -33.78 -4.32 -7.16
CA ARG A 740 -33.26 -5.43 -7.97
C ARG A 740 -32.70 -6.53 -7.08
N TYR A 741 -31.89 -6.19 -6.08
CA TYR A 741 -31.39 -7.14 -5.08
C TYR A 741 -32.54 -7.83 -4.35
N GLU A 742 -33.51 -7.06 -3.84
CA GLU A 742 -34.65 -7.61 -3.09
C GLU A 742 -35.53 -8.55 -3.94
N ARG A 743 -35.56 -8.35 -5.26
CA ARG A 743 -36.21 -9.29 -6.19
C ARG A 743 -35.45 -10.59 -6.28
N ILE A 744 -34.13 -10.52 -6.48
CA ILE A 744 -33.25 -11.71 -6.54
C ILE A 744 -33.34 -12.49 -5.22
N ARG A 745 -33.27 -11.79 -4.08
CA ARG A 745 -33.40 -12.40 -2.75
C ARG A 745 -34.74 -13.12 -2.56
N ARG A 746 -35.84 -12.49 -2.95
CA ARG A 746 -37.18 -13.12 -2.88
C ARG A 746 -37.30 -14.37 -3.74
N ASP A 747 -36.68 -14.37 -4.92
CA ASP A 747 -36.71 -15.55 -5.78
C ASP A 747 -35.83 -16.67 -5.24
N LYS A 748 -34.68 -16.35 -4.64
CA LYS A 748 -33.86 -17.33 -3.89
C LYS A 748 -34.63 -17.89 -2.68
N LYS A 749 -35.30 -17.04 -1.91
CA LYS A 749 -36.09 -17.46 -0.73
C LYS A 749 -37.21 -18.42 -1.11
N LYS A 750 -37.96 -18.14 -2.17
CA LYS A 750 -39.00 -19.08 -2.69
C LYS A 750 -38.42 -20.46 -3.04
N ARG A 751 -37.22 -20.52 -3.60
CA ARG A 751 -36.54 -21.80 -3.90
C ARG A 751 -36.12 -22.49 -2.60
N ALA A 752 -35.57 -21.75 -1.65
CA ALA A 752 -35.19 -22.27 -0.33
C ALA A 752 -36.40 -22.85 0.42
N ASP A 753 -37.53 -22.13 0.46
CA ASP A 753 -38.78 -22.60 1.05
C ASP A 753 -39.29 -23.89 0.36
N SER A 754 -39.13 -23.97 -0.97
CA SER A 754 -39.51 -25.17 -1.72
C SER A 754 -38.58 -26.36 -1.41
N MET A 755 -37.29 -26.13 -1.20
CA MET A 755 -36.34 -27.17 -0.74
C MET A 755 -36.69 -27.66 0.67
N GLU A 756 -36.90 -26.75 1.60
CA GLU A 756 -37.27 -27.05 2.96
C GLU A 756 -38.57 -27.93 3.03
N ASN A 757 -39.62 -27.51 2.31
CA ASN A 757 -40.87 -28.26 2.22
C ASN A 757 -40.65 -29.65 1.59
N THR A 758 -39.76 -29.79 0.62
CA THR A 758 -39.44 -31.06 -0.02
C THR A 758 -38.73 -32.00 0.96
N LEU A 759 -37.75 -31.49 1.72
CA LEU A 759 -37.05 -32.26 2.79
C LEU A 759 -38.02 -32.72 3.86
N ILE A 760 -38.86 -31.81 4.39
CA ILE A 760 -39.83 -32.11 5.43
C ILE A 760 -40.82 -33.21 4.94
N LYS A 761 -41.34 -33.07 3.73
CA LYS A 761 -42.27 -34.01 3.12
C LYS A 761 -41.66 -35.42 2.97
N ASN A 762 -40.38 -35.49 2.61
CA ASN A 762 -39.66 -36.71 2.36
C ASN A 762 -38.90 -37.23 3.59
N LYS A 763 -39.14 -36.64 4.77
CA LYS A 763 -38.51 -36.98 6.07
C LYS A 763 -36.96 -36.83 6.06
N GLY A 764 -36.46 -35.93 5.23
CA GLY A 764 -35.06 -35.49 5.24
C GLY A 764 -34.77 -34.57 6.44
N THR A 765 -33.50 -34.36 6.73
CA THR A 765 -33.03 -33.45 7.78
C THR A 765 -32.50 -32.16 7.17
N ILE A 766 -32.81 -31.04 7.79
CA ILE A 766 -32.18 -29.76 7.45
C ILE A 766 -30.76 -29.83 8.01
N THR A 767 -29.77 -29.78 7.09
CA THR A 767 -28.36 -29.75 7.48
C THR A 767 -27.99 -28.38 7.99
N GLU A 768 -26.89 -28.28 8.76
CA GLU A 768 -26.35 -27.00 9.23
C GLU A 768 -26.10 -26.00 8.07
N GLU A 769 -25.57 -26.50 6.96
CA GLU A 769 -25.34 -25.68 5.75
C GLU A 769 -26.64 -25.09 5.17
N LEU A 770 -27.73 -25.83 5.19
CA LEU A 770 -29.02 -25.33 4.73
C LEU A 770 -29.62 -24.33 5.73
N GLN A 771 -29.45 -24.56 7.02
CA GLN A 771 -29.88 -23.61 8.04
C GLN A 771 -29.13 -22.27 7.91
N ASP A 772 -27.82 -22.33 7.69
CA ASP A 772 -27.00 -21.14 7.43
C ASP A 772 -27.44 -20.40 6.18
N TYR A 773 -27.79 -21.15 5.11
CA TYR A 773 -28.32 -20.54 3.90
C TYR A 773 -29.68 -19.84 4.11
N PHE A 774 -30.57 -20.46 4.88
CA PHE A 774 -31.85 -19.82 5.21
C PHE A 774 -31.63 -18.57 6.04
N ASN A 775 -30.76 -18.60 7.03
CA ASN A 775 -30.39 -17.43 7.83
C ASN A 775 -29.79 -16.31 6.96
N TYR A 776 -28.93 -16.67 6.00
CA TYR A 776 -28.35 -15.71 5.05
C TYR A 776 -29.42 -15.00 4.20
N LEU A 777 -30.46 -15.71 3.79
CA LEU A 777 -31.57 -15.12 3.00
C LEU A 777 -32.44 -14.17 3.83
N ASP A 778 -32.38 -14.22 5.16
CA ASP A 778 -33.10 -13.33 6.07
C ASP A 778 -32.31 -12.09 6.46
N MET A 779 -30.98 -12.05 6.18
CA MET A 779 -30.13 -10.86 6.29
C MET A 779 -30.40 -9.86 5.18
#